data_465ab35eb61cb6de6186b49d4f2818b9
#
_entry.id   465ab35eb61cb6de6186b49d4f2818b9
#
_cell.length_a   1.000
_cell.length_b   1.000
_cell.length_c   1.000
_cell.angle_alpha   90.00
_cell.angle_beta   90.00
_cell.angle_gamma   90.00
#
_symmetry.space_group_name_H-M   'P 1'
#
loop_
_entity.id
_entity.type
_entity.pdbx_description
1 polymer ?
#
loop_
_entity_poly.entity_id
_entity_poly.type
_entity_poly.pdbx_seq_one_letter_code
_entity_poly.pdbx_strand_id
1 'polypeptide(L)'
;MNGPLDGLKVLDFGHCYAGPAVAMALSDQGAEVIHIDRPGAPVVSGPADKTLNRNKRRITLNLKEDEDRAMARSLVVWADVIIENFRPGVMDRLGYGYADCKRMNPAAIYLSLPGFPSDNARLRGLRAFEGIVMAAGGGFMDLSINRTLAGENPTFTPIPLASCYAAAYGAAAVMLAVSRREKDGLGDHIEVDLYSSLLEGMAYSSYHVVDEPTRYQSLRERELVQRRASNDALNMDYAAILSLQDPFFRTYLCKDDRPFYVVSLSHRAHPERVLKVLGLWNEAHAAGIPLNDPYTPSSGWSGEDPCSLYAQPLNRQWSDWLTPRMAARFATKTAVEWEAEFENAGAVGLAVRSMSEWLRSPYAEESGLVVNVKSDAGTTRQMGPLVWLERDHPRNPEDLCSSAQGADRETVLAIAARADTPIQKQPGAARSATRPYWAAGMKVVDLCNVIAGPTIGAMLARFGADVTNIQPVRPGIDPWMNIVFGLRAHTGKRSMLMDIRTEQGKAILMKMLEDTDVLTLNMTGSQLCSLGLDLDDLQKRFPRLVIFALDAFGGPTRQGAYVNYRGYDELGQAMTGVMVRFGGGLHDAELHAQVGAIDALTGVWALFGTALALYRRSQTGRGQVARSSLTAIAQFIQLPFFADHGDPIDEGPGGRGLLGTGPLNHCYEVVDGMVFLAGLPENWPALSGALALRGEAEVEKIAKALQGQSYAALAARLSGTTVEITLIRSGAEIRCEDLVSDISPGDAFPPASKRFIRETDHPLGRPVTQVAPSAIRTCMSQVRRPTPAEKFGHSTRSVLKEYGYSTEVIETLAADGIISDKWSEAYLPD
;
A
#
# COMPACT_ATOMS: atom_id res chain seq x y z
N MET A 1 -25.15 2.31 15.86
CA MET A 1 -25.25 1.29 14.77
C MET A 1 -23.99 0.44 14.83
N ASN A 2 -24.13 -0.89 14.72
CA ASN A 2 -22.99 -1.80 14.98
C ASN A 2 -21.96 -1.90 13.85
N GLY A 3 -22.10 -1.17 12.77
CA GLY A 3 -21.20 -1.16 11.62
C GLY A 3 -21.60 -2.13 10.48
N PRO A 4 -20.95 -2.03 9.31
CA PRO A 4 -21.30 -2.79 8.11
C PRO A 4 -21.09 -4.31 8.22
N LEU A 5 -20.27 -4.78 9.16
CA LEU A 5 -19.99 -6.21 9.39
C LEU A 5 -20.70 -6.76 10.66
N ASP A 6 -21.75 -6.08 11.13
CA ASP A 6 -22.53 -6.60 12.26
C ASP A 6 -23.01 -8.03 11.99
N GLY A 7 -22.76 -8.94 12.94
CA GLY A 7 -23.06 -10.35 12.82
C GLY A 7 -21.96 -11.23 12.16
N LEU A 8 -20.90 -10.65 11.58
CA LEU A 8 -19.73 -11.43 11.12
C LEU A 8 -18.85 -11.80 12.32
N LYS A 9 -18.51 -13.07 12.45
CA LYS A 9 -17.77 -13.65 13.56
C LYS A 9 -16.34 -13.99 13.16
N VAL A 10 -15.36 -13.46 13.86
CA VAL A 10 -13.94 -13.61 13.55
C VAL A 10 -13.18 -14.20 14.73
N LEU A 11 -12.46 -15.29 14.51
CA LEU A 11 -11.54 -15.89 15.46
C LEU A 11 -10.11 -15.56 15.05
N ASP A 12 -9.41 -14.80 15.89
CA ASP A 12 -8.07 -14.30 15.64
C ASP A 12 -7.04 -15.02 16.52
N PHE A 13 -6.25 -15.92 15.92
CA PHE A 13 -5.07 -16.54 16.53
C PHE A 13 -3.79 -15.74 16.26
N GLY A 14 -3.88 -14.62 15.53
CA GLY A 14 -2.74 -13.85 15.07
C GLY A 14 -1.93 -13.22 16.20
N HIS A 15 -0.62 -13.12 16.00
CA HIS A 15 0.30 -12.41 16.89
C HIS A 15 1.07 -11.34 16.10
N CYS A 16 1.79 -10.49 16.79
CA CYS A 16 2.53 -9.36 16.19
C CYS A 16 1.61 -8.38 15.45
N TYR A 17 1.83 -8.17 14.14
CA TYR A 17 1.17 -7.09 13.41
C TYR A 17 0.12 -7.59 12.40
N ALA A 18 0.50 -8.42 11.42
CA ALA A 18 -0.33 -8.68 10.23
C ALA A 18 -1.71 -9.29 10.55
N GLY A 19 -1.76 -10.40 11.29
CA GLY A 19 -3.02 -11.06 11.66
C GLY A 19 -3.92 -10.16 12.49
N PRO A 20 -3.42 -9.62 13.63
CA PRO A 20 -4.18 -8.69 14.46
C PRO A 20 -4.66 -7.43 13.72
N ALA A 21 -3.91 -6.92 12.72
CA ALA A 21 -4.33 -5.77 11.92
C ALA A 21 -5.50 -6.09 10.98
N VAL A 22 -5.53 -7.28 10.37
CA VAL A 22 -6.72 -7.75 9.62
C VAL A 22 -7.93 -7.81 10.55
N ALA A 23 -7.78 -8.44 11.70
CA ALA A 23 -8.85 -8.58 12.69
C ALA A 23 -9.31 -7.22 13.22
N MET A 24 -8.40 -6.25 13.45
CA MET A 24 -8.73 -4.87 13.82
C MET A 24 -9.56 -4.19 12.73
N ALA A 25 -9.15 -4.29 11.46
CA ALA A 25 -9.89 -3.67 10.37
C ALA A 25 -11.32 -4.21 10.25
N LEU A 26 -11.52 -5.52 10.44
CA LEU A 26 -12.86 -6.14 10.48
C LEU A 26 -13.65 -5.69 11.72
N SER A 27 -13.00 -5.59 12.88
CA SER A 27 -13.60 -5.14 14.14
C SER A 27 -14.08 -3.68 14.06
N ASP A 28 -13.27 -2.79 13.48
CA ASP A 28 -13.64 -1.39 13.25
C ASP A 28 -14.89 -1.25 12.38
N GLN A 29 -15.12 -2.21 11.49
CA GLN A 29 -16.31 -2.28 10.64
C GLN A 29 -17.51 -3.01 11.31
N GLY A 30 -17.40 -3.40 12.57
CA GLY A 30 -18.49 -3.97 13.36
C GLY A 30 -18.49 -5.48 13.52
N ALA A 31 -17.51 -6.20 12.96
CA ALA A 31 -17.38 -7.64 13.20
C ALA A 31 -17.19 -7.96 14.69
N GLU A 32 -17.75 -9.10 15.13
CA GLU A 32 -17.49 -9.66 16.47
C GLU A 32 -16.19 -10.44 16.43
N VAL A 33 -15.14 -9.92 17.07
CA VAL A 33 -13.79 -10.53 17.04
C VAL A 33 -13.44 -11.09 18.40
N ILE A 34 -13.04 -12.37 18.43
CA ILE A 34 -12.41 -13.01 19.60
C ILE A 34 -10.95 -13.24 19.26
N HIS A 35 -10.05 -12.62 20.05
CA HIS A 35 -8.61 -12.79 19.95
C HIS A 35 -8.10 -13.78 21.00
N ILE A 36 -7.35 -14.77 20.58
CA ILE A 36 -6.72 -15.76 21.46
C ILE A 36 -5.30 -15.32 21.80
N ASP A 37 -5.11 -14.83 23.02
CA ASP A 37 -3.80 -14.57 23.60
C ASP A 37 -3.11 -15.87 24.00
N ARG A 38 -1.79 -15.95 23.82
CA ARG A 38 -0.98 -17.01 24.42
C ARG A 38 -0.76 -16.74 25.91
N PRO A 39 -0.50 -17.78 26.75
CA PRO A 39 -0.02 -17.58 28.11
C PRO A 39 1.31 -16.79 28.14
N GLY A 40 1.48 -15.94 29.15
CA GLY A 40 2.65 -15.09 29.34
C GLY A 40 2.47 -13.68 28.78
N ALA A 41 3.57 -12.93 28.70
CA ALA A 41 3.53 -11.55 28.20
C ALA A 41 3.13 -11.49 26.70
N PRO A 42 2.44 -10.44 26.26
CA PRO A 42 2.13 -10.23 24.85
C PRO A 42 3.41 -10.11 24.01
N VAL A 43 3.37 -10.58 22.79
CA VAL A 43 4.52 -10.48 21.84
C VAL A 43 4.78 -9.04 21.43
N VAL A 44 3.71 -8.26 21.30
CA VAL A 44 3.75 -6.82 21.04
C VAL A 44 3.15 -6.11 22.25
N SER A 45 3.79 -5.07 22.72
CA SER A 45 3.37 -4.27 23.87
C SER A 45 3.24 -2.79 23.49
N GLY A 46 2.70 -1.99 24.39
CA GLY A 46 2.59 -0.53 24.22
C GLY A 46 1.54 -0.10 23.21
N PRO A 47 1.82 0.93 22.39
CA PRO A 47 0.84 1.53 21.47
C PRO A 47 0.23 0.53 20.51
N ALA A 48 1.04 -0.33 19.92
CA ALA A 48 0.60 -1.31 18.93
C ALA A 48 -0.39 -2.33 19.50
N ASP A 49 -0.16 -2.88 20.71
CA ASP A 49 -1.11 -3.83 21.31
C ASP A 49 -2.49 -3.21 21.52
N LYS A 50 -2.54 -1.96 22.03
CA LYS A 50 -3.79 -1.25 22.27
C LYS A 50 -4.55 -0.94 20.98
N THR A 51 -3.86 -0.56 19.93
CA THR A 51 -4.46 -0.25 18.62
C THR A 51 -4.93 -1.52 17.92
N LEU A 52 -4.08 -2.54 17.83
CA LEU A 52 -4.38 -3.79 17.13
C LEU A 52 -5.52 -4.59 17.77
N ASN A 53 -5.67 -4.48 19.10
CA ASN A 53 -6.65 -5.26 19.87
C ASN A 53 -7.88 -4.45 20.30
N ARG A 54 -8.06 -3.23 19.77
CA ARG A 54 -9.29 -2.45 20.02
C ARG A 54 -10.52 -3.20 19.49
N ASN A 55 -11.61 -3.08 20.21
CA ASN A 55 -12.92 -3.69 19.92
C ASN A 55 -12.93 -5.22 19.84
N LYS A 56 -11.86 -5.88 20.24
CA LYS A 56 -11.78 -7.35 20.31
C LYS A 56 -12.09 -7.84 21.73
N ARG A 57 -12.77 -9.00 21.85
CA ARG A 57 -12.78 -9.77 23.09
C ARG A 57 -11.50 -10.56 23.18
N ARG A 58 -10.86 -10.60 24.34
CA ARG A 58 -9.57 -11.25 24.54
C ARG A 58 -9.66 -12.38 25.55
N ILE A 59 -9.19 -13.56 25.15
CA ILE A 59 -9.08 -14.74 26.00
C ILE A 59 -7.68 -15.35 25.93
N THR A 60 -7.12 -15.72 27.08
CA THR A 60 -5.83 -16.44 27.13
C THR A 60 -6.09 -17.94 27.13
N LEU A 61 -5.55 -18.66 26.12
CA LEU A 61 -5.65 -20.12 26.01
C LEU A 61 -4.26 -20.75 25.80
N ASN A 62 -4.00 -21.84 26.55
CA ASN A 62 -2.86 -22.71 26.30
C ASN A 62 -3.29 -23.87 25.37
N LEU A 63 -3.09 -23.75 24.08
CA LEU A 63 -3.47 -24.77 23.09
C LEU A 63 -2.73 -26.12 23.24
N LYS A 64 -1.90 -26.28 24.27
CA LYS A 64 -1.30 -27.57 24.64
C LYS A 64 -2.13 -28.32 25.68
N GLU A 65 -3.02 -27.62 26.38
CA GLU A 65 -3.92 -28.18 27.38
C GLU A 65 -5.24 -28.62 26.77
N ASP A 66 -5.79 -29.78 27.19
CA ASP A 66 -6.98 -30.38 26.57
C ASP A 66 -8.25 -29.53 26.72
N GLU A 67 -8.43 -28.89 27.88
CA GLU A 67 -9.58 -28.03 28.15
C GLU A 67 -9.59 -26.80 27.25
N ASP A 68 -8.45 -26.09 27.16
CA ASP A 68 -8.28 -24.91 26.31
C ASP A 68 -8.40 -25.27 24.81
N ARG A 69 -7.92 -26.47 24.44
CA ARG A 69 -8.14 -27.01 23.08
C ARG A 69 -9.61 -27.27 22.77
N ALA A 70 -10.36 -27.85 23.71
CA ALA A 70 -11.79 -28.06 23.51
C ALA A 70 -12.53 -26.75 23.29
N MET A 71 -12.20 -25.73 24.08
CA MET A 71 -12.75 -24.38 23.93
C MET A 71 -12.39 -23.77 22.57
N ALA A 72 -11.14 -23.82 22.14
CA ALA A 72 -10.74 -23.32 20.85
C ALA A 72 -11.47 -24.01 19.69
N ARG A 73 -11.79 -25.32 19.80
CA ARG A 73 -12.64 -26.04 18.83
C ARG A 73 -14.05 -25.47 18.75
N SER A 74 -14.70 -25.23 19.88
CA SER A 74 -16.01 -24.57 19.90
C SER A 74 -15.98 -23.20 19.25
N LEU A 75 -14.92 -22.42 19.46
CA LEU A 75 -14.73 -21.12 18.81
C LEU A 75 -14.49 -21.26 17.29
N VAL A 76 -13.82 -22.30 16.81
CA VAL A 76 -13.68 -22.59 15.36
C VAL A 76 -15.04 -22.87 14.74
N VAL A 77 -15.94 -23.61 15.42
CA VAL A 77 -17.31 -23.87 14.96
C VAL A 77 -18.14 -22.57 14.93
N TRP A 78 -17.92 -21.68 15.88
CA TRP A 78 -18.59 -20.38 15.97
C TRP A 78 -18.19 -19.41 14.88
N ALA A 79 -16.94 -19.44 14.38
CA ALA A 79 -16.34 -18.44 13.54
C ALA A 79 -16.80 -18.48 12.06
N ASP A 80 -17.00 -17.35 11.46
CA ASP A 80 -17.13 -17.16 10.01
C ASP A 80 -15.78 -16.99 9.33
N VAL A 81 -14.83 -16.36 10.03
CA VAL A 81 -13.46 -16.11 9.57
C VAL A 81 -12.49 -16.56 10.65
N ILE A 82 -11.45 -17.28 10.26
CA ILE A 82 -10.36 -17.73 11.13
C ILE A 82 -9.08 -17.12 10.60
N ILE A 83 -8.32 -16.43 11.46
CA ILE A 83 -7.08 -15.73 11.10
C ILE A 83 -5.92 -16.32 11.91
N GLU A 84 -4.81 -16.65 11.24
CA GLU A 84 -3.57 -17.04 11.89
C GLU A 84 -2.37 -16.48 11.12
N ASN A 85 -1.23 -16.31 11.78
CA ASN A 85 -0.01 -15.82 11.14
C ASN A 85 1.25 -16.57 11.61
N PHE A 86 1.11 -17.85 11.83
CA PHE A 86 2.23 -18.71 12.23
C PHE A 86 3.01 -19.22 11.01
N ARG A 87 4.17 -19.77 11.27
CA ARG A 87 4.94 -20.46 10.22
C ARG A 87 4.15 -21.67 9.71
N PRO A 88 4.29 -22.02 8.43
CA PRO A 88 3.60 -23.17 7.85
C PRO A 88 3.77 -24.45 8.68
N GLY A 89 2.67 -25.18 8.91
CA GLY A 89 2.63 -26.41 9.69
C GLY A 89 2.54 -26.24 11.21
N VAL A 90 2.56 -25.01 11.76
CA VAL A 90 2.38 -24.80 13.21
C VAL A 90 0.94 -25.11 13.62
N MET A 91 -0.03 -24.51 12.95
CA MET A 91 -1.45 -24.72 13.24
C MET A 91 -1.88 -26.17 12.98
N ASP A 92 -1.31 -26.85 11.97
CA ASP A 92 -1.54 -28.28 11.72
C ASP A 92 -1.12 -29.14 12.93
N ARG A 93 0.06 -28.88 13.50
CA ARG A 93 0.54 -29.61 14.71
C ARG A 93 -0.31 -29.35 15.95
N LEU A 94 -0.96 -28.17 16.03
CA LEU A 94 -1.87 -27.84 17.11
C LEU A 94 -3.29 -28.38 16.89
N GLY A 95 -3.61 -28.90 15.70
CA GLY A 95 -4.93 -29.42 15.33
C GLY A 95 -5.93 -28.35 14.91
N TYR A 96 -5.42 -27.20 14.44
CA TYR A 96 -6.21 -26.03 13.94
C TYR A 96 -5.74 -25.58 12.57
N GLY A 97 -5.02 -26.40 11.80
CA GLY A 97 -4.71 -26.13 10.41
C GLY A 97 -5.99 -26.08 9.55
N TYR A 98 -5.85 -25.57 8.32
CA TYR A 98 -7.02 -25.45 7.42
C TYR A 98 -7.81 -26.75 7.28
N ALA A 99 -7.14 -27.89 7.11
CA ALA A 99 -7.81 -29.18 6.97
C ALA A 99 -8.64 -29.57 8.21
N ASP A 100 -8.14 -29.25 9.41
CA ASP A 100 -8.84 -29.50 10.67
C ASP A 100 -10.05 -28.58 10.82
N CYS A 101 -9.83 -27.28 10.62
CA CYS A 101 -10.89 -26.27 10.69
C CYS A 101 -11.99 -26.52 9.65
N LYS A 102 -11.64 -26.90 8.42
CA LYS A 102 -12.61 -27.25 7.38
C LYS A 102 -13.49 -28.45 7.75
N ARG A 103 -12.95 -29.46 8.50
CA ARG A 103 -13.77 -30.57 9.00
C ARG A 103 -14.76 -30.15 10.07
N MET A 104 -14.36 -29.19 10.92
CA MET A 104 -15.22 -28.65 11.99
C MET A 104 -16.23 -27.63 11.47
N ASN A 105 -15.81 -26.78 10.53
CA ASN A 105 -16.60 -25.68 9.96
C ASN A 105 -16.29 -25.49 8.46
N PRO A 106 -16.97 -26.21 7.56
CA PRO A 106 -16.70 -26.15 6.12
C PRO A 106 -16.98 -24.78 5.46
N ALA A 107 -17.77 -23.95 6.10
CA ALA A 107 -18.14 -22.63 5.60
C ALA A 107 -17.19 -21.51 6.05
N ALA A 108 -16.23 -21.79 6.95
CA ALA A 108 -15.30 -20.80 7.43
C ALA A 108 -14.31 -20.36 6.34
N ILE A 109 -14.02 -19.06 6.29
CA ILE A 109 -12.91 -18.50 5.53
C ILE A 109 -11.67 -18.60 6.44
N TYR A 110 -10.65 -19.34 6.01
CA TYR A 110 -9.41 -19.51 6.74
C TYR A 110 -8.31 -18.66 6.10
N LEU A 111 -7.79 -17.68 6.83
CA LEU A 111 -6.71 -16.80 6.41
C LEU A 111 -5.41 -17.17 7.12
N SER A 112 -4.40 -17.59 6.36
CA SER A 112 -3.02 -17.76 6.82
C SER A 112 -2.16 -16.58 6.36
N LEU A 113 -1.38 -15.99 7.29
CA LEU A 113 -0.45 -14.89 7.03
C LEU A 113 0.98 -15.28 7.44
N PRO A 114 1.58 -16.32 6.83
CA PRO A 114 2.94 -16.71 7.18
C PRO A 114 3.95 -15.65 6.73
N GLY A 115 5.13 -15.63 7.35
CA GLY A 115 6.19 -14.72 6.91
C GLY A 115 6.70 -14.99 5.52
N PHE A 116 6.75 -16.27 5.15
CA PHE A 116 7.23 -16.74 3.85
C PHE A 116 6.27 -17.75 3.23
N PRO A 117 6.25 -17.85 1.89
CA PRO A 117 5.34 -18.77 1.19
C PRO A 117 5.48 -20.22 1.67
N SER A 118 4.35 -20.90 1.89
CA SER A 118 4.31 -22.29 2.38
C SER A 118 4.95 -23.29 1.41
N ASP A 119 4.96 -23.00 0.12
CA ASP A 119 5.55 -23.80 -0.95
C ASP A 119 7.00 -23.43 -1.29
N ASN A 120 7.60 -22.41 -0.65
CA ASN A 120 9.02 -22.08 -0.83
C ASN A 120 9.88 -22.86 0.15
N ALA A 121 10.48 -23.98 -0.32
CA ALA A 121 11.27 -24.87 0.52
C ALA A 121 12.48 -24.19 1.20
N ARG A 122 13.05 -23.15 0.59
CA ARG A 122 14.20 -22.40 1.11
C ARG A 122 13.81 -21.46 2.27
N LEU A 123 12.68 -20.78 2.16
CA LEU A 123 12.33 -19.67 3.06
C LEU A 123 11.27 -20.04 4.11
N ARG A 124 10.37 -21.00 3.83
CA ARG A 124 9.24 -21.34 4.72
C ARG A 124 9.62 -21.73 6.16
N GLY A 125 10.88 -22.13 6.37
CA GLY A 125 11.39 -22.52 7.70
C GLY A 125 11.87 -21.37 8.55
N LEU A 126 12.17 -20.21 7.96
CA LEU A 126 12.69 -19.03 8.66
C LEU A 126 11.66 -18.47 9.65
N ARG A 127 12.13 -17.95 10.77
CA ARG A 127 11.30 -17.17 11.69
C ARG A 127 11.06 -15.79 11.11
N ALA A 128 9.80 -15.48 10.89
CA ALA A 128 9.39 -14.24 10.23
C ALA A 128 9.30 -13.07 11.21
N PHE A 129 10.42 -12.68 11.79
CA PHE A 129 10.52 -11.33 12.32
C PHE A 129 10.41 -10.35 11.15
N GLU A 130 9.79 -9.20 11.36
CA GLU A 130 9.61 -8.18 10.30
C GLU A 130 10.94 -7.87 9.58
N GLY A 131 12.01 -7.62 10.34
CA GLY A 131 13.33 -7.32 9.78
C GLY A 131 13.93 -8.46 8.95
N ILE A 132 13.61 -9.73 9.26
CA ILE A 132 14.04 -10.90 8.45
C ILE A 132 13.31 -10.90 7.10
N VAL A 133 12.01 -10.61 7.10
CA VAL A 133 11.22 -10.54 5.85
C VAL A 133 11.67 -9.34 5.01
N MET A 134 11.87 -8.17 5.63
CA MET A 134 12.38 -6.97 4.97
C MET A 134 13.75 -7.20 4.35
N ALA A 135 14.69 -7.81 5.09
CA ALA A 135 16.03 -8.12 4.60
C ALA A 135 16.02 -9.10 3.41
N ALA A 136 15.28 -10.20 3.54
CA ALA A 136 15.15 -11.21 2.48
C ALA A 136 14.42 -10.68 1.24
N GLY A 137 13.47 -9.76 1.42
CA GLY A 137 12.60 -9.20 0.37
C GLY A 137 13.08 -7.89 -0.25
N GLY A 138 14.30 -7.44 0.06
CA GLY A 138 14.87 -6.20 -0.52
C GLY A 138 14.38 -4.92 0.14
N GLY A 139 13.63 -5.01 1.24
CA GLY A 139 13.03 -3.85 1.92
C GLY A 139 14.02 -2.97 2.68
N PHE A 140 15.32 -3.35 2.77
CA PHE A 140 16.39 -2.55 3.36
C PHE A 140 17.42 -2.08 2.33
N MET A 141 17.20 -2.35 1.06
CA MET A 141 18.07 -1.90 0.00
C MET A 141 17.33 -0.94 -0.92
N ASP A 142 18.00 0.11 -1.31
CA ASP A 142 17.51 1.07 -2.30
C ASP A 142 16.18 1.77 -1.94
N LEU A 143 15.82 1.84 -0.64
CA LEU A 143 14.63 2.59 -0.17
C LEU A 143 14.74 4.10 -0.46
N SER A 144 15.96 4.64 -0.47
CA SER A 144 16.24 6.04 -0.77
C SER A 144 17.47 6.13 -1.68
N ILE A 145 17.29 6.74 -2.84
CA ILE A 145 18.39 7.01 -3.77
C ILE A 145 19.43 7.95 -3.14
N ASN A 146 19.01 8.86 -2.25
CA ASN A 146 19.93 9.74 -1.55
C ASN A 146 20.91 8.92 -0.69
N ARG A 147 20.39 7.97 0.09
CA ARG A 147 21.21 7.09 0.94
C ARG A 147 22.07 6.15 0.12
N THR A 148 21.57 5.66 -1.00
CA THR A 148 22.37 4.85 -1.95
C THR A 148 23.57 5.65 -2.47
N LEU A 149 23.38 6.89 -2.92
CA LEU A 149 24.47 7.77 -3.39
C LEU A 149 25.44 8.16 -2.27
N ALA A 150 24.98 8.30 -1.04
CA ALA A 150 25.82 8.55 0.14
C ALA A 150 26.58 7.30 0.63
N GLY A 151 26.29 6.12 0.10
CA GLY A 151 26.88 4.86 0.58
C GLY A 151 26.30 4.35 1.89
N GLU A 152 25.08 4.74 2.22
CA GLU A 152 24.39 4.42 3.48
C GLU A 152 23.45 3.19 3.36
N ASN A 153 23.74 2.26 2.44
CA ASN A 153 23.04 0.97 2.39
C ASN A 153 23.71 -0.04 3.34
N PRO A 154 22.94 -0.91 4.03
CA PRO A 154 21.47 -1.02 3.99
C PRO A 154 20.77 0.15 4.70
N THR A 155 19.59 0.49 4.19
CA THR A 155 18.72 1.53 4.75
C THR A 155 17.68 0.87 5.65
N PHE A 156 17.95 0.82 6.95
CA PHE A 156 16.99 0.27 7.90
C PHE A 156 15.79 1.21 8.09
N THR A 157 14.62 0.63 8.25
CA THR A 157 13.39 1.33 8.67
C THR A 157 12.67 0.53 9.75
N PRO A 158 12.20 1.17 10.83
CA PRO A 158 11.39 0.52 11.85
C PRO A 158 9.92 0.35 11.44
N ILE A 159 9.54 0.85 10.27
CA ILE A 159 8.18 0.74 9.71
C ILE A 159 7.95 -0.69 9.23
N PRO A 160 6.91 -1.40 9.72
CA PRO A 160 6.66 -2.80 9.39
C PRO A 160 5.93 -2.95 8.04
N LEU A 161 6.59 -2.58 6.94
CA LEU A 161 5.97 -2.57 5.60
C LEU A 161 5.46 -3.95 5.17
N ALA A 162 6.20 -5.02 5.43
CA ALA A 162 5.80 -6.36 5.04
C ALA A 162 4.49 -6.78 5.74
N SER A 163 4.39 -6.53 7.05
CA SER A 163 3.17 -6.76 7.82
C SER A 163 2.02 -5.85 7.37
N CYS A 164 2.29 -4.58 7.05
CA CYS A 164 1.26 -3.65 6.60
C CYS A 164 0.66 -4.07 5.25
N TYR A 165 1.50 -4.47 4.29
CA TYR A 165 1.02 -4.98 3.01
C TYR A 165 0.26 -6.29 3.17
N ALA A 166 0.78 -7.24 3.95
CA ALA A 166 0.10 -8.51 4.18
C ALA A 166 -1.28 -8.32 4.86
N ALA A 167 -1.39 -7.40 5.81
CA ALA A 167 -2.66 -7.06 6.44
C ALA A 167 -3.67 -6.50 5.43
N ALA A 168 -3.26 -5.61 4.55
CA ALA A 168 -4.13 -5.03 3.52
C ALA A 168 -4.61 -6.08 2.52
N TYR A 169 -3.69 -6.90 1.97
CA TYR A 169 -4.03 -8.01 1.07
C TYR A 169 -4.93 -9.03 1.77
N GLY A 170 -4.65 -9.38 3.03
CA GLY A 170 -5.43 -10.31 3.83
C GLY A 170 -6.85 -9.82 4.07
N ALA A 171 -7.03 -8.57 4.49
CA ALA A 171 -8.33 -7.95 4.72
C ALA A 171 -9.18 -7.91 3.44
N ALA A 172 -8.59 -7.46 2.33
CA ALA A 172 -9.26 -7.40 1.03
C ALA A 172 -9.68 -8.80 0.55
N ALA A 173 -8.79 -9.79 0.65
CA ALA A 173 -9.06 -11.16 0.25
C ALA A 173 -10.17 -11.81 1.10
N VAL A 174 -10.15 -11.62 2.42
CA VAL A 174 -11.21 -12.11 3.33
C VAL A 174 -12.57 -11.55 2.91
N MET A 175 -12.67 -10.25 2.66
CA MET A 175 -13.96 -9.64 2.31
C MET A 175 -14.48 -10.08 0.94
N LEU A 176 -13.60 -10.27 -0.05
CA LEU A 176 -13.98 -10.85 -1.34
C LEU A 176 -14.46 -12.29 -1.19
N ALA A 177 -13.78 -13.10 -0.38
CA ALA A 177 -14.17 -14.48 -0.09
C ALA A 177 -15.48 -14.57 0.69
N VAL A 178 -15.70 -13.71 1.69
CA VAL A 178 -16.96 -13.58 2.44
C VAL A 178 -18.10 -13.22 1.49
N SER A 179 -17.90 -12.21 0.62
CA SER A 179 -18.89 -11.82 -0.40
C SER A 179 -19.21 -12.97 -1.37
N ARG A 180 -18.25 -13.81 -1.68
CA ARG A 180 -18.46 -15.01 -2.50
C ARG A 180 -19.20 -16.10 -1.76
N ARG A 181 -18.84 -16.33 -0.48
CA ARG A 181 -19.52 -17.30 0.40
C ARG A 181 -21.02 -17.05 0.52
N GLU A 182 -21.45 -15.78 0.55
CA GLU A 182 -22.88 -15.43 0.58
C GLU A 182 -23.65 -16.00 -0.63
N LYS A 183 -22.96 -16.25 -1.76
CA LYS A 183 -23.58 -16.79 -2.98
C LYS A 183 -23.60 -18.30 -3.05
N ASP A 184 -22.60 -18.99 -2.48
CA ASP A 184 -22.41 -20.44 -2.65
C ASP A 184 -22.32 -21.25 -1.33
N GLY A 185 -22.24 -20.57 -0.18
CA GLY A 185 -22.23 -21.21 1.15
C GLY A 185 -20.90 -21.88 1.53
N LEU A 186 -19.84 -21.78 0.71
CA LEU A 186 -18.60 -22.51 0.92
C LEU A 186 -17.50 -21.62 1.50
N GLY A 187 -16.69 -22.16 2.40
CA GLY A 187 -15.45 -21.55 2.89
C GLY A 187 -14.33 -21.56 1.85
N ASP A 188 -13.22 -20.92 2.16
CA ASP A 188 -11.99 -20.93 1.35
C ASP A 188 -10.76 -20.91 2.25
N HIS A 189 -9.60 -21.32 1.73
CA HIS A 189 -8.31 -21.09 2.35
C HIS A 189 -7.55 -20.06 1.53
N ILE A 190 -7.14 -19.02 2.22
CA ILE A 190 -6.40 -17.89 1.66
C ILE A 190 -5.04 -17.85 2.35
N GLU A 191 -3.98 -17.86 1.59
CA GLU A 191 -2.63 -17.62 2.07
C GLU A 191 -2.13 -16.27 1.55
N VAL A 192 -1.68 -15.41 2.46
CA VAL A 192 -1.09 -14.09 2.16
C VAL A 192 0.21 -14.00 2.95
N ASP A 193 1.31 -14.39 2.33
CA ASP A 193 2.61 -14.32 2.99
C ASP A 193 3.21 -12.90 2.95
N LEU A 194 3.95 -12.56 4.02
CA LEU A 194 4.53 -11.22 4.19
C LEU A 194 5.56 -10.91 3.10
N TYR A 195 6.38 -11.90 2.72
CA TYR A 195 7.44 -11.74 1.72
C TYR A 195 6.88 -11.38 0.33
N SER A 196 5.88 -12.12 -0.15
CA SER A 196 5.24 -11.81 -1.44
C SER A 196 4.46 -10.50 -1.39
N SER A 197 3.86 -10.21 -0.23
CA SER A 197 3.13 -8.95 -0.02
C SER A 197 4.07 -7.75 -0.06
N LEU A 198 5.25 -7.84 0.54
CA LEU A 198 6.29 -6.82 0.44
C LEU A 198 6.73 -6.58 -1.00
N LEU A 199 7.11 -7.66 -1.72
CA LEU A 199 7.55 -7.56 -3.11
C LEU A 199 6.47 -6.95 -4.00
N GLU A 200 5.23 -7.37 -3.85
CA GLU A 200 4.11 -6.86 -4.65
C GLU A 200 3.75 -5.42 -4.27
N GLY A 201 3.80 -5.06 -2.99
CA GLY A 201 3.57 -3.70 -2.52
C GLY A 201 4.64 -2.71 -2.99
N MET A 202 5.90 -3.15 -3.05
CA MET A 202 7.04 -2.35 -3.55
C MET A 202 7.29 -2.54 -5.05
N ALA A 203 6.32 -3.07 -5.80
CA ALA A 203 6.50 -3.42 -7.21
C ALA A 203 6.90 -2.22 -8.10
N TYR A 204 6.45 -1.01 -7.76
CA TYR A 204 6.80 0.21 -8.49
C TYR A 204 8.28 0.58 -8.42
N SER A 205 8.99 0.13 -7.40
CA SER A 205 10.45 0.32 -7.26
C SER A 205 11.28 -0.83 -7.85
N SER A 206 10.64 -1.88 -8.35
CA SER A 206 11.33 -3.12 -8.75
C SER A 206 11.12 -3.55 -10.19
N TYR A 207 10.26 -2.88 -10.97
CA TYR A 207 10.15 -3.21 -12.39
C TYR A 207 11.36 -2.70 -13.18
N HIS A 208 11.57 -3.27 -14.34
CA HIS A 208 12.65 -2.91 -15.25
C HIS A 208 12.14 -2.92 -16.70
N VAL A 209 12.27 -1.79 -17.36
CA VAL A 209 11.97 -1.61 -18.78
C VAL A 209 13.30 -1.62 -19.54
N VAL A 210 13.44 -2.52 -20.50
CA VAL A 210 14.65 -2.58 -21.33
C VAL A 210 14.72 -1.34 -22.22
N ASP A 211 15.90 -0.71 -22.30
CA ASP A 211 16.15 0.51 -23.09
C ASP A 211 15.16 1.66 -22.77
N GLU A 212 14.85 1.83 -21.48
CA GLU A 212 14.05 2.97 -21.04
C GLU A 212 14.74 4.30 -21.44
N PRO A 213 13.99 5.26 -22.04
CA PRO A 213 14.59 6.51 -22.46
C PRO A 213 15.18 7.30 -21.29
N THR A 214 16.44 7.76 -21.44
CA THR A 214 17.19 8.44 -20.38
C THR A 214 16.55 9.77 -19.94
N ARG A 215 15.69 10.36 -20.75
CA ARG A 215 14.96 11.58 -20.40
C ARG A 215 14.04 11.41 -19.17
N TYR A 216 13.64 10.17 -18.83
CA TYR A 216 12.81 9.88 -17.66
C TYR A 216 13.61 9.67 -16.38
N GLN A 217 14.94 9.56 -16.47
CA GLN A 217 15.83 9.39 -15.33
C GLN A 217 16.10 10.74 -14.66
N SER A 218 15.84 10.82 -13.34
CA SER A 218 16.20 11.98 -12.53
C SER A 218 17.71 12.23 -12.54
N LEU A 219 18.15 13.43 -12.19
CA LEU A 219 19.59 13.75 -12.10
C LEU A 219 20.31 12.81 -11.12
N ARG A 220 19.67 12.39 -10.04
CA ARG A 220 20.20 11.42 -9.07
C ARG A 220 20.35 10.02 -9.66
N GLU A 221 19.37 9.58 -10.45
CA GLU A 221 19.46 8.28 -11.14
C GLU A 221 20.55 8.27 -12.20
N ARG A 222 20.68 9.35 -12.97
CA ARG A 222 21.79 9.51 -13.95
C ARG A 222 23.14 9.47 -13.25
N GLU A 223 23.30 10.17 -12.11
CA GLU A 223 24.51 10.15 -11.29
C GLU A 223 24.83 8.75 -10.76
N LEU A 224 23.81 8.04 -10.24
CA LEU A 224 23.98 6.67 -9.75
C LEU A 224 24.39 5.71 -10.86
N VAL A 225 23.77 5.80 -12.03
CA VAL A 225 24.12 4.98 -13.21
C VAL A 225 25.55 5.28 -13.66
N GLN A 226 25.92 6.56 -13.73
CA GLN A 226 27.27 6.98 -14.12
C GLN A 226 28.33 6.44 -13.15
N ARG A 227 28.15 6.60 -11.83
CA ARG A 227 29.09 6.10 -10.81
C ARG A 227 29.25 4.60 -10.87
N ARG A 228 28.16 3.87 -11.03
CA ARG A 228 28.20 2.40 -11.20
C ARG A 228 28.95 2.00 -12.48
N ALA A 229 28.75 2.70 -13.59
CA ALA A 229 29.42 2.44 -14.85
C ALA A 229 30.92 2.75 -14.78
N SER A 230 31.31 3.81 -14.07
CA SER A 230 32.72 4.22 -13.88
C SER A 230 33.42 3.49 -12.71
N ASN A 231 32.66 2.66 -11.96
CA ASN A 231 33.11 2.02 -10.72
C ASN A 231 33.58 3.02 -9.65
N ASP A 232 32.95 4.22 -9.63
CA ASP A 232 33.20 5.25 -8.64
C ASP A 232 32.56 4.91 -7.31
N ALA A 233 33.16 5.35 -6.20
CA ALA A 233 32.61 5.10 -4.87
C ALA A 233 31.25 5.80 -4.66
N LEU A 234 30.30 5.10 -4.07
CA LEU A 234 29.04 5.66 -3.60
C LEU A 234 29.27 6.24 -2.19
N ASN A 235 29.74 7.48 -2.12
CA ASN A 235 30.07 8.20 -0.89
C ASN A 235 29.94 9.72 -1.08
N MET A 236 28.93 10.12 -1.84
CA MET A 236 28.71 11.55 -2.10
C MET A 236 28.33 12.31 -0.82
N ASP A 237 28.81 13.55 -0.75
CA ASP A 237 28.32 14.49 0.26
C ASP A 237 26.81 14.71 0.12
N TYR A 238 26.09 14.73 1.26
CA TYR A 238 24.63 14.78 1.25
C TYR A 238 24.09 16.10 0.68
N ALA A 239 24.78 17.23 0.90
CA ALA A 239 24.39 18.51 0.31
C ALA A 239 24.52 18.48 -1.23
N ALA A 240 25.57 17.80 -1.74
CA ALA A 240 25.72 17.58 -3.18
C ALA A 240 24.58 16.73 -3.74
N ILE A 241 24.16 15.68 -3.03
CA ILE A 241 23.01 14.83 -3.42
C ILE A 241 21.72 15.68 -3.45
N LEU A 242 21.48 16.47 -2.41
CA LEU A 242 20.30 17.36 -2.35
C LEU A 242 20.28 18.38 -3.48
N SER A 243 21.45 18.81 -4.00
CA SER A 243 21.51 19.71 -5.16
C SER A 243 21.02 19.08 -6.47
N LEU A 244 20.96 17.75 -6.53
CA LEU A 244 20.44 16.98 -7.67
C LEU A 244 18.92 16.73 -7.59
N GLN A 245 18.24 17.20 -6.53
CA GLN A 245 16.79 17.07 -6.44
C GLN A 245 16.10 18.05 -7.36
N ASP A 246 15.01 17.60 -7.99
CA ASP A 246 14.13 18.43 -8.78
C ASP A 246 13.52 19.55 -7.90
N PRO A 247 13.46 20.83 -8.38
CA PRO A 247 12.90 21.95 -7.61
C PRO A 247 11.42 21.74 -7.23
N PHE A 248 10.67 20.91 -7.93
CA PHE A 248 9.27 20.61 -7.62
C PHE A 248 9.10 19.30 -6.85
N PHE A 249 10.19 18.69 -6.37
CA PHE A 249 10.14 17.45 -5.61
C PHE A 249 11.16 17.47 -4.47
N ARG A 250 10.98 18.41 -3.53
CA ARG A 250 11.89 18.62 -2.42
C ARG A 250 11.32 19.48 -1.31
N THR A 251 12.05 19.57 -0.21
CA THR A 251 11.76 20.43 0.93
C THR A 251 12.39 21.82 0.75
N TYR A 252 11.67 22.87 1.17
CA TYR A 252 12.13 24.23 1.32
C TYR A 252 11.90 24.73 2.75
N LEU A 253 12.79 25.59 3.29
CA LEU A 253 12.59 26.20 4.59
C LEU A 253 11.77 27.49 4.47
N CYS A 254 10.73 27.59 5.29
CA CYS A 254 9.87 28.76 5.40
C CYS A 254 10.47 29.80 6.38
N LYS A 255 9.84 30.98 6.48
CA LYS A 255 10.26 32.06 7.37
C LYS A 255 10.34 31.69 8.87
N ASP A 256 9.48 30.77 9.27
CA ASP A 256 9.38 30.20 10.63
C ASP A 256 10.28 28.96 10.83
N ASP A 257 11.27 28.78 9.96
CA ASP A 257 12.19 27.64 9.94
C ASP A 257 11.51 26.28 9.81
N ARG A 258 10.26 26.26 9.36
CA ARG A 258 9.47 25.04 9.11
C ARG A 258 9.77 24.50 7.71
N PRO A 259 10.11 23.20 7.57
CA PRO A 259 10.21 22.55 6.27
C PRO A 259 8.83 22.48 5.58
N PHE A 260 8.81 22.84 4.30
CA PHE A 260 7.64 22.77 3.43
C PHE A 260 7.97 21.87 2.24
N TYR A 261 7.27 20.76 2.09
CA TYR A 261 7.49 19.82 1.00
C TYR A 261 6.66 20.19 -0.22
N VAL A 262 7.31 20.34 -1.37
CA VAL A 262 6.67 20.58 -2.67
C VAL A 262 6.69 19.29 -3.47
N VAL A 263 5.52 18.86 -3.97
CA VAL A 263 5.40 17.79 -4.95
C VAL A 263 4.50 18.24 -6.09
N SER A 264 5.09 18.67 -7.16
CA SER A 264 4.35 19.27 -8.28
C SER A 264 4.88 18.79 -9.63
N LEU A 265 5.37 17.56 -9.64
CA LEU A 265 5.89 16.89 -10.81
C LEU A 265 4.77 16.37 -11.71
N SER A 266 5.16 16.04 -12.94
CA SER A 266 4.43 15.14 -13.83
C SER A 266 3.06 15.64 -14.32
N HIS A 267 2.51 16.71 -13.78
CA HIS A 267 1.22 17.27 -14.19
C HIS A 267 1.41 18.68 -14.73
N ARG A 268 0.97 18.93 -15.98
CA ARG A 268 1.16 20.21 -16.68
C ARG A 268 0.79 21.45 -15.85
N ALA A 269 -0.28 21.38 -15.08
CA ALA A 269 -0.78 22.53 -14.34
C ALA A 269 -0.10 22.76 -12.98
N HIS A 270 0.57 21.77 -12.39
CA HIS A 270 1.05 21.87 -11.03
C HIS A 270 2.32 22.76 -10.92
N PRO A 271 3.39 22.54 -11.71
CA PRO A 271 4.56 23.41 -11.66
C PRO A 271 4.23 24.86 -11.98
N GLU A 272 3.36 25.10 -12.97
CA GLU A 272 2.90 26.45 -13.32
C GLU A 272 2.19 27.16 -12.16
N ARG A 273 1.31 26.43 -11.44
CA ARG A 273 0.62 26.97 -10.25
C ARG A 273 1.59 27.32 -9.13
N VAL A 274 2.56 26.43 -8.85
CA VAL A 274 3.59 26.69 -7.84
C VAL A 274 4.38 27.95 -8.20
N LEU A 275 4.84 28.08 -9.44
CA LEU A 275 5.57 29.27 -9.88
C LEU A 275 4.71 30.55 -9.80
N LYS A 276 3.43 30.47 -10.09
CA LYS A 276 2.48 31.61 -9.96
C LYS A 276 2.29 32.00 -8.48
N VAL A 277 2.10 31.05 -7.58
CA VAL A 277 1.95 31.30 -6.14
C VAL A 277 3.22 31.93 -5.57
N LEU A 278 4.39 31.45 -5.98
CA LEU A 278 5.68 31.98 -5.58
C LEU A 278 6.03 33.32 -6.27
N GLY A 279 5.20 33.79 -7.23
CA GLY A 279 5.48 35.01 -8.01
C GLY A 279 6.67 34.89 -8.96
N LEU A 280 7.04 33.67 -9.36
CA LEU A 280 8.20 33.36 -10.21
C LEU A 280 7.82 33.07 -11.66
N TRP A 281 6.53 32.91 -11.98
CA TRP A 281 6.07 32.52 -13.32
C TRP A 281 6.56 33.44 -14.43
N ASN A 282 6.37 34.74 -14.27
CA ASN A 282 6.76 35.73 -15.29
C ASN A 282 8.29 35.75 -15.49
N GLU A 283 9.07 35.62 -14.41
CA GLU A 283 10.52 35.58 -14.45
C GLU A 283 11.02 34.31 -15.17
N ALA A 284 10.47 33.16 -14.84
CA ALA A 284 10.79 31.88 -15.49
C ALA A 284 10.43 31.87 -16.98
N HIS A 285 9.25 32.43 -17.31
CA HIS A 285 8.80 32.54 -18.70
C HIS A 285 9.69 33.49 -19.51
N ALA A 286 10.06 34.62 -18.95
CA ALA A 286 10.97 35.60 -19.58
C ALA A 286 12.40 35.04 -19.75
N ALA A 287 12.85 34.18 -18.83
CA ALA A 287 14.10 33.44 -18.94
C ALA A 287 14.09 32.33 -19.98
N GLY A 288 12.90 31.98 -20.55
CA GLY A 288 12.76 31.00 -21.61
C GLY A 288 12.63 29.56 -21.10
N ILE A 289 12.00 29.36 -19.92
CA ILE A 289 11.75 28.00 -19.40
C ILE A 289 11.03 27.14 -20.46
N PRO A 290 11.52 25.94 -20.77
CA PRO A 290 10.93 25.15 -21.86
C PRO A 290 9.56 24.58 -21.49
N LEU A 291 8.58 24.77 -22.37
CA LEU A 291 7.19 24.32 -22.23
C LEU A 291 6.83 23.27 -23.29
N ASN A 292 7.80 22.40 -23.59
CA ASN A 292 7.63 21.36 -24.60
C ASN A 292 6.50 20.39 -24.25
N ASP A 293 5.81 19.84 -25.23
CA ASP A 293 4.81 18.78 -25.02
C ASP A 293 5.51 17.46 -24.66
N PRO A 294 5.30 16.91 -23.44
CA PRO A 294 5.97 15.69 -23.02
C PRO A 294 5.65 14.45 -23.88
N TYR A 295 4.57 14.48 -24.67
CA TYR A 295 4.20 13.38 -25.57
C TYR A 295 4.82 13.49 -26.97
N THR A 296 5.76 14.41 -27.16
CA THR A 296 6.56 14.52 -28.39
C THR A 296 7.99 14.02 -28.14
N PRO A 297 8.67 13.46 -29.16
CA PRO A 297 10.07 13.07 -29.05
C PRO A 297 10.98 14.22 -28.64
N SER A 298 11.95 13.97 -27.76
CA SER A 298 12.88 15.00 -27.27
C SER A 298 13.82 15.53 -28.37
N SER A 299 14.03 14.77 -29.44
CA SER A 299 14.78 15.21 -30.62
C SER A 299 14.21 16.44 -31.33
N GLY A 300 12.94 16.77 -31.08
CA GLY A 300 12.31 18.00 -31.54
C GLY A 300 12.43 19.19 -30.58
N TRP A 301 13.02 19.00 -29.42
CA TRP A 301 13.17 20.03 -28.39
C TRP A 301 14.49 20.78 -28.54
N SER A 302 14.58 21.99 -28.04
CA SER A 302 15.78 22.80 -28.12
C SER A 302 16.72 22.57 -26.92
N GLY A 303 18.04 22.71 -27.15
CA GLY A 303 19.09 22.58 -26.13
C GLY A 303 19.88 21.27 -26.20
N GLU A 304 21.03 21.24 -25.51
CA GLU A 304 21.91 20.05 -25.47
C GLU A 304 21.34 18.95 -24.53
N ASP A 305 20.69 19.33 -23.44
CA ASP A 305 19.96 18.46 -22.52
C ASP A 305 18.50 18.93 -22.44
N PRO A 306 17.66 18.55 -23.44
CA PRO A 306 16.32 19.08 -23.57
C PRO A 306 15.41 18.58 -22.45
N CYS A 307 14.61 19.50 -21.87
CA CYS A 307 13.66 19.20 -20.82
C CYS A 307 12.32 19.95 -21.03
N SER A 308 11.38 19.79 -20.16
CA SER A 308 10.13 20.51 -20.14
C SER A 308 9.65 20.75 -18.71
N LEU A 309 9.11 21.95 -18.44
CA LEU A 309 8.43 22.21 -17.19
C LEU A 309 7.23 21.23 -16.95
N TYR A 310 6.69 20.67 -18.02
CA TYR A 310 5.52 19.79 -17.99
C TYR A 310 5.87 18.30 -17.93
N ALA A 311 7.16 17.96 -17.85
CA ALA A 311 7.66 16.61 -17.71
C ALA A 311 8.81 16.55 -16.71
N GLN A 312 8.90 15.44 -16.01
CA GLN A 312 10.03 15.15 -15.13
C GLN A 312 11.13 14.41 -15.90
N PRO A 313 12.40 14.58 -15.53
CA PRO A 313 12.94 15.63 -14.65
C PRO A 313 13.25 16.92 -15.40
N LEU A 314 13.39 18.02 -14.67
CA LEU A 314 14.11 19.20 -15.21
C LEU A 314 15.60 18.91 -15.33
N ASN A 315 16.24 19.47 -16.35
CA ASN A 315 17.68 19.40 -16.50
C ASN A 315 18.43 20.22 -15.43
N ARG A 316 19.75 20.02 -15.35
CA ARG A 316 20.60 20.67 -14.36
C ARG A 316 20.54 22.21 -14.44
N GLN A 317 20.53 22.78 -15.63
CA GLN A 317 20.47 24.24 -15.84
C GLN A 317 19.21 24.84 -15.17
N TRP A 318 18.05 24.28 -15.42
CA TRP A 318 16.80 24.78 -14.88
C TRP A 318 16.62 24.46 -13.40
N SER A 319 17.11 23.33 -12.93
CA SER A 319 17.12 22.98 -11.51
C SER A 319 17.97 23.99 -10.71
N ASP A 320 19.17 24.32 -11.19
CA ASP A 320 20.05 25.30 -10.55
C ASP A 320 19.49 26.73 -10.62
N TRP A 321 18.73 27.05 -11.66
CA TRP A 321 18.10 28.37 -11.80
C TRP A 321 16.88 28.54 -10.87
N LEU A 322 16.02 27.52 -10.77
CA LEU A 322 14.77 27.57 -10.00
C LEU A 322 14.99 27.39 -8.49
N THR A 323 15.79 26.39 -8.08
CA THR A 323 15.90 26.00 -6.67
C THR A 323 16.23 27.17 -5.72
N PRO A 324 17.27 28.00 -5.96
CA PRO A 324 17.59 29.11 -5.05
C PRO A 324 16.52 30.21 -5.05
N ARG A 325 15.85 30.44 -6.18
CA ARG A 325 14.77 31.41 -6.30
C ARG A 325 13.53 30.95 -5.52
N MET A 326 13.14 29.70 -5.65
CA MET A 326 12.05 29.12 -4.88
C MET A 326 12.36 29.15 -3.39
N ALA A 327 13.57 28.78 -2.97
CA ALA A 327 14.01 28.85 -1.57
C ALA A 327 13.90 30.27 -1.01
N ALA A 328 14.36 31.28 -1.77
CA ALA A 328 14.24 32.69 -1.37
C ALA A 328 12.77 33.13 -1.20
N ARG A 329 11.84 32.60 -2.00
CA ARG A 329 10.40 32.89 -1.85
C ARG A 329 9.80 32.19 -0.64
N PHE A 330 10.08 30.91 -0.44
CA PHE A 330 9.58 30.20 0.74
C PHE A 330 10.01 30.85 2.06
N ALA A 331 11.22 31.37 2.15
CA ALA A 331 11.73 32.10 3.31
C ALA A 331 10.99 33.43 3.62
N THR A 332 10.07 33.91 2.78
CA THR A 332 9.34 35.17 3.00
C THR A 332 8.09 35.03 3.86
N LYS A 333 7.51 33.84 3.99
CA LYS A 333 6.27 33.56 4.74
C LYS A 333 6.43 32.32 5.60
N THR A 334 5.55 32.18 6.59
CA THR A 334 5.45 30.98 7.41
C THR A 334 4.86 29.81 6.62
N ALA A 335 5.09 28.60 7.08
CA ALA A 335 4.58 27.41 6.43
C ALA A 335 3.04 27.38 6.34
N VAL A 336 2.35 27.85 7.39
CA VAL A 336 0.87 27.92 7.42
C VAL A 336 0.34 28.95 6.40
N GLU A 337 1.02 30.10 6.23
CA GLU A 337 0.65 31.07 5.20
C GLU A 337 0.81 30.47 3.80
N TRP A 338 1.90 29.70 3.57
CA TRP A 338 2.09 29.00 2.30
C TRP A 338 1.06 27.90 2.05
N GLU A 339 0.68 27.12 3.06
CA GLU A 339 -0.39 26.12 2.91
C GLU A 339 -1.69 26.75 2.42
N ALA A 340 -2.11 27.86 3.01
CA ALA A 340 -3.32 28.58 2.60
C ALA A 340 -3.23 29.11 1.14
N GLU A 341 -2.08 29.65 0.73
CA GLU A 341 -1.89 30.13 -0.64
C GLU A 341 -1.84 28.98 -1.66
N PHE A 342 -1.20 27.86 -1.30
CA PHE A 342 -1.16 26.65 -2.15
C PHE A 342 -2.55 26.06 -2.34
N GLU A 343 -3.34 25.98 -1.27
CA GLU A 343 -4.73 25.51 -1.33
C GLU A 343 -5.57 26.37 -2.27
N ASN A 344 -5.57 27.67 -2.06
CA ASN A 344 -6.33 28.65 -2.86
C ASN A 344 -5.98 28.59 -4.35
N ALA A 345 -4.73 28.35 -4.69
CA ALA A 345 -4.26 28.23 -6.07
C ALA A 345 -4.41 26.80 -6.64
N GLY A 346 -4.73 25.81 -5.83
CA GLY A 346 -4.69 24.41 -6.19
C GLY A 346 -3.29 23.93 -6.58
N ALA A 347 -2.25 24.52 -6.00
CA ALA A 347 -0.88 24.05 -6.02
C ALA A 347 -0.70 22.90 -5.03
N VAL A 348 0.37 22.12 -5.13
CA VAL A 348 0.56 20.91 -4.34
C VAL A 348 1.83 20.98 -3.52
N GLY A 349 1.69 21.03 -2.22
CA GLY A 349 2.76 21.08 -1.23
C GLY A 349 2.20 21.43 0.14
N LEU A 350 2.86 20.99 1.21
CA LEU A 350 2.47 21.35 2.58
C LEU A 350 3.64 21.28 3.58
N ALA A 351 3.42 21.81 4.78
CA ALA A 351 4.37 21.78 5.88
C ALA A 351 4.63 20.34 6.33
N VAL A 352 5.90 20.02 6.57
CA VAL A 352 6.30 18.76 7.20
C VAL A 352 5.95 18.80 8.68
N ARG A 353 5.34 17.74 9.19
CA ARG A 353 4.93 17.60 10.60
C ARG A 353 5.55 16.35 11.21
N SER A 354 5.76 16.36 12.53
CA SER A 354 6.06 15.15 13.28
C SER A 354 4.80 14.33 13.53
N MET A 355 4.95 13.08 13.93
CA MET A 355 3.82 12.23 14.30
C MET A 355 3.05 12.79 15.52
N SER A 356 3.76 13.35 16.50
CA SER A 356 3.14 13.98 17.67
C SER A 356 2.32 15.22 17.32
N GLU A 357 2.84 16.06 16.42
CA GLU A 357 2.08 17.21 15.89
C GLU A 357 0.81 16.76 15.18
N TRP A 358 0.90 15.72 14.37
CA TRP A 358 -0.26 15.17 13.66
C TRP A 358 -1.29 14.57 14.61
N LEU A 359 -0.89 13.71 15.56
CA LEU A 359 -1.80 13.09 16.56
C LEU A 359 -2.56 14.12 17.39
N ARG A 360 -1.98 15.34 17.58
CA ARG A 360 -2.60 16.44 18.33
C ARG A 360 -3.22 17.52 17.43
N SER A 361 -3.20 17.29 16.11
CA SER A 361 -3.77 18.23 15.15
C SER A 361 -5.29 18.30 15.30
N PRO A 362 -5.89 19.51 15.40
CA PRO A 362 -7.34 19.67 15.39
C PRO A 362 -7.99 19.05 14.15
N TYR A 363 -7.35 19.20 12.98
CA TYR A 363 -7.84 18.61 11.76
C TYR A 363 -7.91 17.08 11.80
N ALA A 364 -6.90 16.42 12.37
CA ALA A 364 -6.86 14.95 12.47
C ALA A 364 -8.03 14.41 13.31
N GLU A 365 -8.39 15.10 14.40
CA GLU A 365 -9.54 14.77 15.25
C GLU A 365 -10.86 15.12 14.57
N GLU A 366 -10.99 16.34 14.03
CA GLU A 366 -12.21 16.84 13.37
C GLU A 366 -12.58 15.97 12.15
N SER A 367 -11.59 15.54 11.37
CA SER A 367 -11.81 14.66 10.21
C SER A 367 -12.13 13.21 10.58
N GLY A 368 -11.89 12.80 11.83
CA GLY A 368 -12.01 11.42 12.30
C GLY A 368 -10.87 10.52 11.87
N LEU A 369 -9.76 11.08 11.38
CA LEU A 369 -8.53 10.35 11.06
C LEU A 369 -7.76 9.96 12.34
N VAL A 370 -7.94 10.71 13.42
CA VAL A 370 -7.50 10.35 14.78
C VAL A 370 -8.73 10.26 15.67
N VAL A 371 -8.80 9.22 16.49
CA VAL A 371 -9.94 8.91 17.36
C VAL A 371 -9.48 8.65 18.80
N ASN A 372 -10.40 8.87 19.73
CA ASN A 372 -10.19 8.59 21.15
C ASN A 372 -10.70 7.19 21.48
N VAL A 373 -9.82 6.31 21.96
CA VAL A 373 -10.14 4.93 22.36
C VAL A 373 -10.04 4.80 23.86
N LYS A 374 -11.11 4.28 24.50
CA LYS A 374 -11.17 4.06 25.94
C LYS A 374 -10.53 2.73 26.33
N SER A 375 -9.84 2.70 27.48
CA SER A 375 -9.33 1.48 28.10
C SER A 375 -9.36 1.63 29.62
N ASP A 376 -9.10 0.56 30.36
CA ASP A 376 -8.98 0.60 31.83
C ASP A 376 -7.86 1.54 32.32
N ALA A 377 -6.86 1.78 31.48
CA ALA A 377 -5.74 2.70 31.75
C ALA A 377 -6.01 4.16 31.34
N GLY A 378 -7.22 4.49 30.91
CA GLY A 378 -7.61 5.83 30.43
C GLY A 378 -7.87 5.89 28.92
N THR A 379 -7.93 7.10 28.39
CA THR A 379 -8.18 7.36 26.97
C THR A 379 -6.87 7.52 26.21
N THR A 380 -6.79 6.92 25.02
CA THR A 380 -5.63 6.99 24.13
C THR A 380 -6.07 7.54 22.78
N ARG A 381 -5.36 8.50 22.20
CA ARG A 381 -5.54 8.91 20.82
C ARG A 381 -4.86 7.90 19.91
N GLN A 382 -5.57 7.43 18.91
CA GLN A 382 -5.13 6.40 17.97
C GLN A 382 -5.58 6.75 16.56
N MET A 383 -5.05 6.04 15.55
CA MET A 383 -5.56 6.16 14.19
C MET A 383 -7.04 5.81 14.11
N GLY A 384 -7.78 6.52 13.27
CA GLY A 384 -9.17 6.21 12.91
C GLY A 384 -9.28 4.98 12.01
N PRO A 385 -10.48 4.73 11.44
CA PRO A 385 -10.69 3.63 10.51
C PRO A 385 -9.90 3.85 9.20
N LEU A 386 -9.39 2.76 8.62
CA LEU A 386 -8.60 2.80 7.38
C LEU A 386 -9.47 2.98 6.13
N VAL A 387 -10.72 2.52 6.21
CA VAL A 387 -11.77 2.71 5.19
C VAL A 387 -13.09 2.99 5.87
N TRP A 388 -14.00 3.67 5.17
CA TRP A 388 -15.33 3.95 5.70
C TRP A 388 -16.37 3.96 4.58
N LEU A 389 -17.60 3.62 4.94
CA LEU A 389 -18.78 3.70 4.09
C LEU A 389 -19.60 4.93 4.48
N GLU A 390 -20.18 5.63 3.52
CA GLU A 390 -20.92 6.88 3.81
C GLU A 390 -22.29 6.66 4.44
N ARG A 391 -22.92 5.50 4.22
CA ARG A 391 -24.24 5.18 4.83
C ARG A 391 -24.12 4.25 6.03
N ASP A 392 -23.35 3.19 5.86
CA ASP A 392 -23.11 2.23 6.93
C ASP A 392 -21.76 2.57 7.58
N HIS A 393 -21.74 3.58 8.43
CA HIS A 393 -20.50 4.03 9.08
C HIS A 393 -19.80 2.90 9.84
N PRO A 394 -18.46 2.93 9.96
CA PRO A 394 -17.73 2.07 10.90
C PRO A 394 -18.22 2.30 12.33
N ARG A 395 -17.72 1.54 13.29
CA ARG A 395 -18.05 1.73 14.71
C ARG A 395 -17.88 3.18 15.11
N ASN A 396 -18.83 3.65 15.92
CA ASN A 396 -18.77 5.03 16.40
C ASN A 396 -17.47 5.23 17.23
N PRO A 397 -16.68 6.29 17.00
CA PRO A 397 -15.46 6.55 17.78
C PRO A 397 -15.66 6.54 19.29
N GLU A 398 -16.84 6.95 19.79
CA GLU A 398 -17.17 6.96 21.22
C GLU A 398 -17.33 5.55 21.82
N ASP A 399 -17.60 4.55 20.97
CA ASP A 399 -17.80 3.15 21.37
C ASP A 399 -16.51 2.32 21.28
N LEU A 400 -15.42 2.93 20.78
CA LEU A 400 -14.15 2.23 20.66
C LEU A 400 -13.52 1.99 22.02
N CYS A 401 -13.18 0.73 22.27
CA CYS A 401 -12.56 0.32 23.53
C CYS A 401 -11.45 -0.73 23.27
N SER A 402 -10.53 -0.84 24.23
CA SER A 402 -9.48 -1.86 24.21
C SER A 402 -9.51 -2.64 25.52
N SER A 403 -9.70 -3.96 25.43
CA SER A 403 -9.66 -4.88 26.57
C SER A 403 -8.22 -5.30 26.91
N ALA A 404 -7.95 -5.52 28.17
CA ALA A 404 -6.68 -6.13 28.61
C ALA A 404 -6.62 -7.61 28.20
N GLN A 405 -5.42 -8.18 28.17
CA GLN A 405 -5.18 -9.59 27.85
C GLN A 405 -6.01 -10.49 28.78
N GLY A 406 -6.82 -11.39 28.19
CA GLY A 406 -7.66 -12.36 28.92
C GLY A 406 -8.86 -11.80 29.66
N ALA A 407 -9.15 -10.49 29.54
CA ALA A 407 -10.22 -9.82 30.30
C ALA A 407 -11.63 -10.36 30.01
N ASP A 408 -11.86 -10.93 28.86
CA ASP A 408 -13.21 -11.32 28.40
C ASP A 408 -13.52 -12.82 28.58
N ARG A 409 -12.77 -13.53 29.47
CA ARG A 409 -12.87 -14.99 29.60
C ARG A 409 -14.31 -15.49 29.83
N GLU A 410 -15.06 -14.90 30.74
CA GLU A 410 -16.44 -15.35 31.05
C GLU A 410 -17.37 -15.19 29.85
N THR A 411 -17.29 -14.05 29.18
CA THR A 411 -18.09 -13.78 27.99
C THR A 411 -17.76 -14.75 26.85
N VAL A 412 -16.47 -15.02 26.64
CA VAL A 412 -16.02 -15.93 25.57
C VAL A 412 -16.42 -17.37 25.89
N LEU A 413 -16.36 -17.79 27.18
CA LEU A 413 -16.88 -19.09 27.65
C LEU A 413 -18.37 -19.26 27.33
N ALA A 414 -19.15 -18.22 27.60
CA ALA A 414 -20.58 -18.26 27.30
C ALA A 414 -20.88 -18.34 25.79
N ILE A 415 -20.05 -17.73 24.95
CA ILE A 415 -20.13 -17.83 23.48
C ILE A 415 -19.78 -19.24 23.03
N ALA A 416 -18.66 -19.79 23.51
CA ALA A 416 -18.20 -21.14 23.16
C ALA A 416 -19.22 -22.23 23.55
N ALA A 417 -19.83 -22.13 24.73
CA ALA A 417 -20.87 -23.07 25.18
C ALA A 417 -22.13 -23.06 24.30
N ARG A 418 -22.46 -21.94 23.67
CA ARG A 418 -23.60 -21.85 22.73
C ARG A 418 -23.24 -22.36 21.32
N ALA A 419 -21.95 -22.41 20.98
CA ALA A 419 -21.47 -22.80 19.67
C ALA A 419 -21.50 -24.33 19.44
N ASP A 420 -21.57 -25.14 20.51
CA ASP A 420 -21.64 -26.60 20.43
C ASP A 420 -22.94 -27.16 19.81
N THR A 421 -23.88 -26.28 19.45
CA THR A 421 -25.04 -26.66 18.65
C THR A 421 -24.72 -26.44 17.16
N PRO A 422 -24.56 -27.52 16.36
CA PRO A 422 -24.24 -27.36 14.95
C PRO A 422 -25.34 -26.57 14.24
N ILE A 423 -25.05 -25.34 13.82
CA ILE A 423 -25.91 -24.66 12.85
C ILE A 423 -25.71 -25.41 11.54
N GLN A 424 -26.66 -26.33 11.22
CA GLN A 424 -26.74 -26.92 9.89
C GLN A 424 -27.09 -25.83 8.87
N LYS A 425 -26.09 -25.02 8.46
CA LYS A 425 -26.17 -24.33 7.18
C LYS A 425 -26.04 -25.44 6.12
N GLN A 426 -27.18 -25.81 5.49
CA GLN A 426 -27.22 -26.84 4.45
C GLN A 426 -26.18 -26.50 3.39
N PRO A 427 -25.24 -27.41 3.07
CA PRO A 427 -24.40 -27.23 1.91
C PRO A 427 -25.30 -27.24 0.69
N GLY A 428 -25.39 -26.16 -0.03
CA GLY A 428 -25.93 -26.16 -1.38
C GLY A 428 -25.25 -27.25 -2.20
N ALA A 429 -26.02 -27.91 -3.04
CA ALA A 429 -25.65 -29.12 -3.81
C ALA A 429 -24.22 -29.09 -4.31
N ALA A 430 -23.49 -30.18 -4.10
CA ALA A 430 -22.10 -30.40 -4.50
C ALA A 430 -21.84 -29.87 -5.93
N ARG A 431 -21.22 -28.72 -6.05
CA ARG A 431 -20.80 -28.16 -7.31
C ARG A 431 -19.27 -28.27 -7.45
N SER A 432 -18.83 -28.45 -8.70
CA SER A 432 -17.46 -28.50 -9.23
C SER A 432 -16.30 -28.22 -8.25
N ALA A 433 -15.26 -29.03 -8.32
CA ALA A 433 -14.08 -28.98 -7.46
C ALA A 433 -13.29 -27.64 -7.53
N THR A 434 -13.56 -26.77 -8.50
CA THR A 434 -12.95 -25.45 -8.66
C THR A 434 -14.02 -24.37 -8.70
N ARG A 435 -13.84 -23.33 -7.88
CA ARG A 435 -14.69 -22.15 -7.87
C ARG A 435 -14.27 -21.16 -8.97
N PRO A 436 -15.23 -20.41 -9.54
CA PRO A 436 -14.88 -19.28 -10.39
C PRO A 436 -14.18 -18.18 -9.58
N TYR A 437 -13.65 -17.18 -10.28
CA TYR A 437 -13.06 -16.00 -9.67
C TYR A 437 -14.05 -15.28 -8.73
N TRP A 438 -13.54 -14.66 -7.68
CA TRP A 438 -14.38 -13.96 -6.69
C TRP A 438 -15.23 -12.84 -7.30
N ALA A 439 -14.67 -12.09 -8.28
CA ALA A 439 -15.33 -11.00 -8.98
C ALA A 439 -15.83 -11.37 -10.38
N ALA A 440 -16.01 -12.68 -10.67
CA ALA A 440 -16.52 -13.13 -11.98
C ALA A 440 -17.87 -12.51 -12.31
N GLY A 441 -17.97 -11.92 -13.51
CA GLY A 441 -19.16 -11.26 -14.04
C GLY A 441 -19.38 -9.84 -13.52
N MET A 442 -18.46 -9.29 -12.73
CA MET A 442 -18.50 -7.92 -12.23
C MET A 442 -17.98 -6.97 -13.32
N LYS A 443 -18.68 -5.87 -13.57
CA LYS A 443 -18.26 -4.78 -14.44
C LYS A 443 -17.79 -3.58 -13.63
N VAL A 444 -16.62 -3.05 -13.99
CA VAL A 444 -15.97 -1.93 -13.31
C VAL A 444 -15.62 -0.84 -14.29
N VAL A 445 -16.04 0.39 -13.99
CA VAL A 445 -15.56 1.60 -14.64
C VAL A 445 -14.54 2.27 -13.72
N ASP A 446 -13.34 2.49 -14.23
CA ASP A 446 -12.23 3.07 -13.48
C ASP A 446 -11.84 4.44 -14.08
N LEU A 447 -12.12 5.51 -13.35
CA LEU A 447 -11.76 6.90 -13.71
C LEU A 447 -10.49 7.38 -12.97
N CYS A 448 -9.77 6.46 -12.32
CA CYS A 448 -8.60 6.80 -11.53
C CYS A 448 -7.35 6.99 -12.40
N ASN A 449 -6.41 7.77 -11.87
CA ASN A 449 -5.09 7.97 -12.45
C ASN A 449 -3.98 7.77 -11.40
N VAL A 450 -2.74 7.75 -11.82
CA VAL A 450 -1.50 7.55 -11.05
C VAL A 450 -1.40 6.11 -10.49
N ILE A 451 -1.46 5.88 -9.16
CA ILE A 451 -1.17 4.57 -8.55
C ILE A 451 -2.33 4.07 -7.68
N ALA A 452 -2.66 4.78 -6.60
CA ALA A 452 -3.55 4.27 -5.55
C ALA A 452 -4.95 3.90 -6.06
N GLY A 453 -5.60 4.80 -6.79
CA GLY A 453 -6.91 4.55 -7.36
C GLY A 453 -6.92 3.42 -8.40
N PRO A 454 -6.04 3.47 -9.43
CA PRO A 454 -5.98 2.42 -10.45
C PRO A 454 -5.68 1.03 -9.88
N THR A 455 -4.97 0.90 -8.76
CA THR A 455 -4.70 -0.38 -8.11
C THR A 455 -5.99 -1.14 -7.77
N ILE A 456 -7.09 -0.46 -7.43
CA ILE A 456 -8.38 -1.09 -7.14
C ILE A 456 -8.88 -1.89 -8.35
N GLY A 457 -8.92 -1.24 -9.51
CA GLY A 457 -9.36 -1.87 -10.76
C GLY A 457 -8.44 -3.01 -11.20
N ALA A 458 -7.11 -2.84 -11.10
CA ALA A 458 -6.14 -3.88 -11.43
C ALA A 458 -6.31 -5.12 -10.53
N MET A 459 -6.56 -4.93 -9.24
CA MET A 459 -6.83 -6.03 -8.32
C MET A 459 -8.18 -6.70 -8.61
N LEU A 460 -9.23 -5.96 -8.90
CA LEU A 460 -10.53 -6.53 -9.29
C LEU A 460 -10.43 -7.34 -10.59
N ALA A 461 -9.65 -6.87 -11.58
CA ALA A 461 -9.36 -7.61 -12.81
C ALA A 461 -8.66 -8.95 -12.54
N ARG A 462 -7.71 -8.98 -11.60
CA ARG A 462 -7.04 -10.20 -11.12
C ARG A 462 -8.03 -11.24 -10.55
N PHE A 463 -9.10 -10.77 -9.92
CA PHE A 463 -10.16 -11.63 -9.39
C PHE A 463 -11.33 -11.85 -10.36
N GLY A 464 -11.15 -11.52 -11.65
CA GLY A 464 -12.05 -11.87 -12.73
C GLY A 464 -13.10 -10.82 -13.10
N ALA A 465 -12.99 -9.60 -12.60
CA ALA A 465 -13.84 -8.50 -13.06
C ALA A 465 -13.46 -8.06 -14.50
N ASP A 466 -14.43 -7.53 -15.23
CA ASP A 466 -14.25 -6.81 -16.50
C ASP A 466 -14.08 -5.33 -16.17
N VAL A 467 -12.88 -4.80 -16.35
CA VAL A 467 -12.51 -3.45 -15.93
C VAL A 467 -12.20 -2.59 -17.13
N THR A 468 -12.92 -1.49 -17.31
CA THR A 468 -12.62 -0.46 -18.31
C THR A 468 -12.08 0.79 -17.62
N ASN A 469 -10.81 1.10 -17.84
CA ASN A 469 -10.20 2.35 -17.41
C ASN A 469 -10.44 3.43 -18.47
N ILE A 470 -11.00 4.56 -18.05
CA ILE A 470 -11.29 5.71 -18.93
C ILE A 470 -10.35 6.85 -18.55
N GLN A 471 -9.54 7.28 -19.52
CA GLN A 471 -8.62 8.39 -19.40
C GLN A 471 -8.99 9.52 -20.40
N PRO A 472 -8.60 10.79 -20.13
CA PRO A 472 -8.90 11.89 -21.02
C PRO A 472 -8.17 11.73 -22.38
N VAL A 473 -8.77 12.22 -23.44
CA VAL A 473 -8.17 12.21 -24.80
C VAL A 473 -6.88 13.03 -24.89
N ARG A 474 -6.71 14.01 -24.01
CA ARG A 474 -5.45 14.77 -23.84
C ARG A 474 -4.91 14.54 -22.44
N PRO A 475 -3.74 13.90 -22.32
CA PRO A 475 -3.17 13.59 -21.00
C PRO A 475 -2.74 14.87 -20.27
N GLY A 476 -3.12 14.98 -19.00
CA GLY A 476 -2.67 16.06 -18.11
C GLY A 476 -1.38 15.73 -17.36
N ILE A 477 -0.96 14.47 -17.40
CA ILE A 477 0.19 13.90 -16.69
C ILE A 477 1.21 13.45 -17.73
N ASP A 478 2.49 13.49 -17.42
CA ASP A 478 3.57 13.12 -18.34
C ASP A 478 3.60 11.61 -18.65
N PRO A 479 4.34 11.19 -19.71
CA PRO A 479 4.43 9.79 -20.10
C PRO A 479 5.06 8.88 -19.03
N TRP A 480 6.00 9.37 -18.23
CA TRP A 480 6.63 8.56 -17.20
C TRP A 480 5.60 8.14 -16.14
N MET A 481 4.90 9.09 -15.56
CA MET A 481 3.88 8.80 -14.55
C MET A 481 2.70 8.00 -15.11
N ASN A 482 2.20 8.35 -16.30
CA ASN A 482 1.05 7.66 -16.87
C ASN A 482 1.40 6.28 -17.44
N ILE A 483 2.46 6.18 -18.24
CA ILE A 483 2.75 4.97 -19.02
C ILE A 483 3.63 4.04 -18.21
N VAL A 484 4.74 4.53 -17.64
CA VAL A 484 5.68 3.67 -16.92
C VAL A 484 5.06 3.16 -15.61
N PHE A 485 4.46 4.00 -14.80
CA PHE A 485 3.70 3.52 -13.63
C PHE A 485 2.42 2.77 -14.04
N GLY A 486 1.83 3.16 -15.16
CA GLY A 486 0.69 2.48 -15.76
C GLY A 486 0.95 1.00 -16.09
N LEU A 487 2.21 0.60 -16.31
CA LEU A 487 2.57 -0.81 -16.57
C LEU A 487 2.07 -1.73 -15.44
N ARG A 488 2.05 -1.25 -14.21
CA ARG A 488 1.51 -1.98 -13.04
C ARG A 488 0.08 -1.61 -12.73
N ALA A 489 -0.23 -0.32 -12.71
CA ALA A 489 -1.53 0.22 -12.29
C ALA A 489 -2.69 -0.16 -13.23
N HIS A 490 -2.39 -0.49 -14.49
CA HIS A 490 -3.42 -0.83 -15.49
C HIS A 490 -3.38 -2.28 -15.98
N THR A 491 -2.65 -3.17 -15.29
CA THR A 491 -2.67 -4.61 -15.63
C THR A 491 -4.09 -5.18 -15.60
N GLY A 492 -4.44 -5.97 -16.62
CA GLY A 492 -5.72 -6.66 -16.72
C GLY A 492 -6.92 -5.79 -17.06
N LYS A 493 -6.74 -4.51 -17.37
CA LYS A 493 -7.79 -3.57 -17.73
C LYS A 493 -7.85 -3.32 -19.22
N ARG A 494 -9.05 -3.02 -19.70
CA ARG A 494 -9.25 -2.42 -21.02
C ARG A 494 -9.05 -0.91 -20.93
N SER A 495 -8.35 -0.32 -21.87
CA SER A 495 -8.04 1.11 -21.89
C SER A 495 -8.87 1.86 -22.91
N MET A 496 -9.59 2.88 -22.46
CA MET A 496 -10.44 3.76 -23.27
C MET A 496 -10.03 5.23 -23.09
N LEU A 497 -9.92 5.98 -24.19
CA LEU A 497 -9.72 7.43 -24.16
C LEU A 497 -11.03 8.15 -24.53
N MET A 498 -11.53 8.96 -23.58
CA MET A 498 -12.80 9.69 -23.77
C MET A 498 -12.79 11.00 -22.99
N ASP A 499 -13.25 12.09 -23.61
CA ASP A 499 -13.45 13.37 -22.94
C ASP A 499 -14.84 13.44 -22.27
N ILE A 500 -14.89 13.06 -20.99
CA ILE A 500 -16.12 13.09 -20.18
C ILE A 500 -16.59 14.51 -19.81
N ARG A 501 -15.84 15.56 -20.19
CA ARG A 501 -16.28 16.96 -20.02
C ARG A 501 -17.27 17.37 -21.07
N THR A 502 -17.30 16.69 -22.21
CA THR A 502 -18.28 16.91 -23.28
C THR A 502 -19.61 16.25 -22.96
N GLU A 503 -20.70 16.81 -23.47
CA GLU A 503 -22.04 16.21 -23.26
C GLU A 503 -22.12 14.79 -23.83
N GLN A 504 -21.51 14.55 -25.03
CA GLN A 504 -21.48 13.21 -25.63
C GLN A 504 -20.68 12.21 -24.83
N GLY A 505 -19.46 12.59 -24.39
CA GLY A 505 -18.62 11.72 -23.54
C GLY A 505 -19.28 11.40 -22.21
N LYS A 506 -19.94 12.40 -21.60
CA LYS A 506 -20.72 12.21 -20.39
C LYS A 506 -21.93 11.29 -20.61
N ALA A 507 -22.64 11.44 -21.73
CA ALA A 507 -23.77 10.56 -22.07
C ALA A 507 -23.31 9.10 -22.26
N ILE A 508 -22.15 8.87 -22.88
CA ILE A 508 -21.53 7.55 -23.02
C ILE A 508 -21.22 6.98 -21.63
N LEU A 509 -20.56 7.75 -20.75
CA LEU A 509 -20.26 7.32 -19.39
C LEU A 509 -21.54 6.93 -18.64
N MET A 510 -22.59 7.77 -18.69
CA MET A 510 -23.86 7.47 -18.03
C MET A 510 -24.49 6.18 -18.52
N LYS A 511 -24.39 5.89 -19.85
CA LYS A 511 -24.86 4.63 -20.42
C LYS A 511 -24.02 3.43 -19.93
N MET A 512 -22.72 3.57 -19.81
CA MET A 512 -21.86 2.52 -19.24
C MET A 512 -22.23 2.22 -17.78
N LEU A 513 -22.56 3.25 -17.00
CA LEU A 513 -22.89 3.09 -15.57
C LEU A 513 -24.23 2.34 -15.33
N GLU A 514 -25.11 2.20 -16.33
CA GLU A 514 -26.37 1.47 -16.20
C GLU A 514 -26.18 -0.02 -15.84
N ASP A 515 -25.09 -0.64 -16.29
CA ASP A 515 -24.76 -2.04 -16.04
C ASP A 515 -23.45 -2.23 -15.26
N THR A 516 -22.89 -1.15 -14.73
CA THR A 516 -21.66 -1.14 -13.94
C THR A 516 -21.92 -1.52 -12.48
N ASP A 517 -21.12 -2.41 -11.94
CA ASP A 517 -21.17 -2.80 -10.52
C ASP A 517 -20.40 -1.86 -9.62
N VAL A 518 -19.21 -1.42 -10.07
CA VAL A 518 -18.28 -0.59 -9.31
C VAL A 518 -17.76 0.55 -10.18
N LEU A 519 -17.81 1.76 -9.66
CA LEU A 519 -17.13 2.96 -10.19
C LEU A 519 -16.00 3.32 -9.23
N THR A 520 -14.77 3.46 -9.74
CA THR A 520 -13.63 3.94 -8.96
C THR A 520 -13.17 5.30 -9.44
N LEU A 521 -12.87 6.21 -8.50
CA LEU A 521 -12.41 7.57 -8.80
C LEU A 521 -11.51 8.11 -7.68
N ASN A 522 -10.57 8.99 -8.07
CA ASN A 522 -9.66 9.68 -7.15
C ASN A 522 -9.60 11.19 -7.44
N MET A 523 -10.71 11.75 -7.84
CA MET A 523 -10.91 13.18 -8.09
C MET A 523 -11.40 13.87 -6.81
N THR A 524 -10.97 15.13 -6.61
CA THR A 524 -11.50 15.95 -5.52
C THR A 524 -12.99 16.26 -5.72
N GLY A 525 -13.72 16.58 -4.64
CA GLY A 525 -15.12 16.96 -4.72
C GLY A 525 -15.39 18.12 -5.71
N SER A 526 -14.51 19.12 -5.74
CA SER A 526 -14.60 20.22 -6.69
C SER A 526 -14.43 19.79 -8.16
N GLN A 527 -13.53 18.83 -8.43
CA GLN A 527 -13.37 18.26 -9.77
C GLN A 527 -14.62 17.46 -10.19
N LEU A 528 -15.17 16.64 -9.29
CA LEU A 528 -16.39 15.89 -9.56
C LEU A 528 -17.58 16.82 -9.87
N CYS A 529 -17.77 17.88 -9.07
CA CYS A 529 -18.79 18.89 -9.32
C CYS A 529 -18.61 19.55 -10.70
N SER A 530 -17.38 19.90 -11.08
CA SER A 530 -17.09 20.53 -12.39
C SER A 530 -17.38 19.62 -13.58
N LEU A 531 -17.33 18.29 -13.38
CA LEU A 531 -17.67 17.26 -14.35
C LEU A 531 -19.17 16.91 -14.33
N GLY A 532 -19.94 17.43 -13.35
CA GLY A 532 -21.33 17.05 -13.10
C GLY A 532 -21.46 15.58 -12.70
N LEU A 533 -20.49 15.06 -11.95
CA LEU A 533 -20.43 13.70 -11.40
C LEU A 533 -20.65 13.75 -9.87
N ASP A 534 -21.69 14.44 -9.43
CA ASP A 534 -22.05 14.44 -8.02
C ASP A 534 -22.37 13.02 -7.56
N LEU A 535 -21.76 12.59 -6.44
CA LEU A 535 -21.86 11.21 -5.99
C LEU A 535 -23.26 10.86 -5.49
N ASP A 536 -23.96 11.80 -4.86
CA ASP A 536 -25.33 11.60 -4.38
C ASP A 536 -26.29 11.45 -5.55
N ASP A 537 -26.10 12.22 -6.63
CA ASP A 537 -26.91 12.13 -7.84
C ASP A 537 -26.64 10.83 -8.60
N LEU A 538 -25.37 10.38 -8.68
CA LEU A 538 -25.02 9.06 -9.22
C LEU A 538 -25.68 7.94 -8.42
N GLN A 539 -25.68 8.01 -7.09
CA GLN A 539 -26.33 7.03 -6.21
C GLN A 539 -27.87 7.03 -6.32
N LYS A 540 -28.49 8.17 -6.59
CA LYS A 540 -29.94 8.26 -6.86
C LYS A 540 -30.29 7.62 -8.21
N ARG A 541 -29.47 7.91 -9.24
CA ARG A 541 -29.68 7.41 -10.60
C ARG A 541 -29.34 5.92 -10.73
N PHE A 542 -28.28 5.46 -10.07
CA PHE A 542 -27.79 4.08 -10.11
C PHE A 542 -27.75 3.49 -8.68
N PRO A 543 -28.91 3.13 -8.10
CA PRO A 543 -28.99 2.79 -6.67
C PRO A 543 -28.26 1.50 -6.27
N ARG A 544 -27.81 0.68 -7.25
CA ARG A 544 -27.01 -0.53 -7.00
C ARG A 544 -25.51 -0.30 -7.22
N LEU A 545 -25.10 0.84 -7.79
CA LEU A 545 -23.71 1.14 -8.07
C LEU A 545 -22.92 1.30 -6.76
N VAL A 546 -21.85 0.56 -6.61
CA VAL A 546 -20.84 0.81 -5.58
C VAL A 546 -19.85 1.83 -6.15
N ILE A 547 -19.60 2.90 -5.40
CA ILE A 547 -18.63 3.93 -5.78
C ILE A 547 -17.49 3.88 -4.78
N PHE A 548 -16.25 3.75 -5.26
CA PHE A 548 -15.09 3.98 -4.41
C PHE A 548 -14.46 5.34 -4.77
N ALA A 549 -14.45 6.23 -3.79
CA ALA A 549 -13.86 7.57 -3.92
C ALA A 549 -12.63 7.67 -3.02
N LEU A 550 -11.46 7.86 -3.63
CA LEU A 550 -10.19 7.97 -2.92
C LEU A 550 -9.85 9.45 -2.69
N ASP A 551 -9.58 9.79 -1.44
CA ASP A 551 -9.14 11.12 -1.03
C ASP A 551 -7.62 11.11 -0.71
N ALA A 552 -6.97 12.28 -0.73
CA ALA A 552 -5.61 12.42 -0.20
C ALA A 552 -5.65 12.61 1.33
N PHE A 553 -6.50 13.52 1.82
CA PHE A 553 -6.55 13.94 3.22
C PHE A 553 -7.92 13.76 3.87
N GLY A 554 -8.97 13.40 3.13
CA GLY A 554 -10.31 13.23 3.67
C GLY A 554 -10.38 12.16 4.76
N GLY A 555 -11.27 12.36 5.72
CA GLY A 555 -11.57 11.41 6.79
C GLY A 555 -13.06 11.08 6.88
N PRO A 556 -13.47 10.21 7.83
CA PRO A 556 -14.84 9.73 7.95
C PRO A 556 -15.91 10.81 8.10
N THR A 557 -15.58 11.92 8.75
CA THR A 557 -16.53 13.02 8.98
C THR A 557 -16.69 13.93 7.76
N ARG A 558 -15.75 13.89 6.83
CA ARG A 558 -15.66 14.81 5.67
C ARG A 558 -15.61 16.28 6.06
N GLN A 559 -15.05 16.61 7.23
CA GLN A 559 -14.91 17.97 7.76
C GLN A 559 -13.45 18.37 7.83
N GLY A 560 -13.20 19.67 7.98
CA GLY A 560 -11.90 20.27 8.22
C GLY A 560 -11.21 20.81 6.97
N ALA A 561 -10.12 21.54 7.20
CA ALA A 561 -9.46 22.40 6.22
C ALA A 561 -8.89 21.66 5.00
N TYR A 562 -8.42 20.42 5.15
CA TYR A 562 -7.71 19.72 4.07
C TYR A 562 -8.59 18.74 3.26
N VAL A 563 -9.90 18.73 3.48
CA VAL A 563 -10.83 17.75 2.86
C VAL A 563 -10.80 17.76 1.32
N ASN A 564 -10.59 18.93 0.72
CA ASN A 564 -10.49 19.10 -0.72
C ASN A 564 -9.06 19.39 -1.20
N TYR A 565 -8.07 19.29 -0.30
CA TYR A 565 -6.67 19.53 -0.63
C TYR A 565 -6.15 18.43 -1.56
N ARG A 566 -5.39 18.84 -2.57
CA ARG A 566 -4.75 17.89 -3.49
C ARG A 566 -3.52 17.27 -2.86
N GLY A 567 -3.32 16.00 -3.06
CA GLY A 567 -2.17 15.32 -2.48
C GLY A 567 -1.69 14.14 -3.28
N TYR A 568 -0.48 13.76 -2.95
CA TYR A 568 0.23 12.58 -3.39
C TYR A 568 0.74 11.84 -2.16
N ASP A 569 1.33 10.66 -2.36
CA ASP A 569 1.98 9.85 -1.33
C ASP A 569 2.85 10.68 -0.38
N GLU A 570 3.73 11.49 -0.95
CA GLU A 570 4.71 12.31 -0.24
C GLU A 570 4.06 13.29 0.75
N LEU A 571 2.90 13.83 0.40
CA LEU A 571 2.19 14.74 1.30
C LEU A 571 1.50 14.00 2.44
N GLY A 572 1.05 12.77 2.22
CA GLY A 572 0.62 11.87 3.31
C GLY A 572 1.76 11.60 4.29
N GLN A 573 2.96 11.35 3.78
CA GLN A 573 4.16 11.16 4.59
C GLN A 573 4.56 12.43 5.35
N ALA A 574 4.54 13.59 4.68
CA ALA A 574 4.85 14.89 5.30
C ALA A 574 3.85 15.27 6.40
N MET A 575 2.56 15.02 6.18
CA MET A 575 1.48 15.34 7.11
C MET A 575 1.52 14.52 8.40
N THR A 576 1.86 13.22 8.30
CA THR A 576 1.70 12.25 9.41
C THR A 576 2.99 11.94 10.17
N GLY A 577 4.12 12.54 9.78
CA GLY A 577 5.41 12.34 10.44
C GLY A 577 6.27 11.21 9.88
N VAL A 578 5.86 10.53 8.83
CA VAL A 578 6.67 9.46 8.22
C VAL A 578 8.02 9.97 7.74
N MET A 579 8.06 11.16 7.08
CA MET A 579 9.31 11.77 6.63
C MET A 579 10.24 12.12 7.79
N VAL A 580 9.69 12.63 8.90
CA VAL A 580 10.44 13.00 10.10
C VAL A 580 11.05 11.77 10.75
N ARG A 581 10.26 10.69 10.88
CA ARG A 581 10.74 9.40 11.42
C ARG A 581 11.86 8.82 10.56
N PHE A 582 11.67 8.78 9.25
CA PHE A 582 12.68 8.20 8.36
C PHE A 582 13.95 9.03 8.32
N GLY A 583 13.84 10.36 8.25
CA GLY A 583 14.98 11.27 8.24
C GLY A 583 15.67 11.45 9.60
N GLY A 584 14.94 11.25 10.72
CA GLY A 584 15.46 11.35 12.09
C GLY A 584 15.21 12.69 12.76
N GLY A 585 14.57 13.63 12.09
CA GLY A 585 14.26 14.94 12.63
C GLY A 585 13.47 15.79 11.66
N LEU A 586 12.92 16.90 12.15
CA LEU A 586 12.10 17.78 11.32
C LEU A 586 12.92 18.41 10.17
N HIS A 587 14.15 18.85 10.45
CA HIS A 587 15.04 19.45 9.45
C HIS A 587 15.74 18.41 8.56
N ASP A 588 15.81 17.17 9.01
CA ASP A 588 16.37 16.03 8.28
C ASP A 588 15.28 15.18 7.60
N ALA A 589 14.04 15.68 7.57
CA ALA A 589 12.91 14.96 7.02
C ALA A 589 13.20 14.45 5.59
N GLU A 590 13.04 13.16 5.38
CA GLU A 590 13.35 12.48 4.13
C GLU A 590 12.19 11.59 3.69
N LEU A 591 11.95 11.53 2.39
CA LEU A 591 10.93 10.66 1.80
C LEU A 591 11.25 9.19 2.08
N HIS A 592 10.34 8.48 2.73
CA HIS A 592 10.43 7.04 2.96
C HIS A 592 9.96 6.28 1.74
N ALA A 593 10.82 5.46 1.20
CA ALA A 593 10.64 4.76 -0.06
C ALA A 593 10.49 5.71 -1.27
N GLN A 594 11.16 5.38 -2.36
CA GLN A 594 11.31 6.30 -3.50
C GLN A 594 10.01 6.48 -4.28
N VAL A 595 9.15 5.46 -4.33
CA VAL A 595 7.93 5.46 -5.14
C VAL A 595 6.78 4.82 -4.40
N GLY A 596 5.76 5.62 -4.08
CA GLY A 596 4.39 5.19 -3.88
C GLY A 596 4.11 4.09 -2.85
N ALA A 597 4.93 3.95 -1.79
CA ALA A 597 4.67 2.91 -0.77
C ALA A 597 3.29 3.04 -0.13
N ILE A 598 2.87 4.27 0.18
CA ILE A 598 1.55 4.57 0.73
C ILE A 598 0.48 4.45 -0.37
N ASP A 599 0.77 4.93 -1.58
CA ASP A 599 -0.15 4.84 -2.72
C ASP A 599 -0.56 3.40 -3.00
N ALA A 600 0.41 2.50 -3.16
CA ALA A 600 0.14 1.09 -3.41
C ALA A 600 -0.66 0.45 -2.27
N LEU A 601 -0.27 0.72 -1.02
CA LEU A 601 -0.95 0.22 0.18
C LEU A 601 -2.38 0.77 0.27
N THR A 602 -2.58 2.06 -0.05
CA THR A 602 -3.91 2.69 -0.08
C THR A 602 -4.82 2.04 -1.11
N GLY A 603 -4.28 1.71 -2.29
CA GLY A 603 -5.04 0.98 -3.31
C GLY A 603 -5.52 -0.40 -2.86
N VAL A 604 -4.72 -1.12 -2.07
CA VAL A 604 -5.12 -2.43 -1.51
C VAL A 604 -6.16 -2.27 -0.39
N TRP A 605 -6.02 -1.29 0.50
CA TRP A 605 -7.07 -0.97 1.49
C TRP A 605 -8.35 -0.47 0.81
N ALA A 606 -8.23 0.26 -0.29
CA ALA A 606 -9.39 0.68 -1.08
C ALA A 606 -10.13 -0.52 -1.70
N LEU A 607 -9.42 -1.59 -2.09
CA LEU A 607 -10.05 -2.85 -2.48
C LEU A 607 -10.84 -3.48 -1.32
N PHE A 608 -10.31 -3.46 -0.08
CA PHE A 608 -11.06 -3.89 1.10
C PHE A 608 -12.35 -3.09 1.27
N GLY A 609 -12.30 -1.76 1.17
CA GLY A 609 -13.48 -0.89 1.24
C GLY A 609 -14.49 -1.15 0.13
N THR A 610 -14.00 -1.43 -1.10
CA THR A 610 -14.85 -1.81 -2.24
C THR A 610 -15.56 -3.14 -1.97
N ALA A 611 -14.83 -4.14 -1.49
CA ALA A 611 -15.38 -5.45 -1.15
C ALA A 611 -16.39 -5.37 0.01
N LEU A 612 -16.15 -4.50 0.99
CA LEU A 612 -17.08 -4.21 2.08
C LEU A 612 -18.40 -3.61 1.57
N ALA A 613 -18.32 -2.64 0.65
CA ALA A 613 -19.50 -2.04 0.03
C ALA A 613 -20.28 -3.04 -0.83
N LEU A 614 -19.58 -3.93 -1.54
CA LEU A 614 -20.19 -5.03 -2.30
C LEU A 614 -20.89 -6.05 -1.38
N TYR A 615 -20.27 -6.38 -0.25
CA TYR A 615 -20.89 -7.23 0.77
C TYR A 615 -22.18 -6.59 1.30
N ARG A 616 -22.14 -5.31 1.67
CA ARG A 616 -23.35 -4.59 2.10
C ARG A 616 -24.42 -4.52 1.02
N ARG A 617 -24.02 -4.33 -0.24
CA ARG A 617 -24.95 -4.40 -1.38
C ARG A 617 -25.66 -5.76 -1.46
N SER A 618 -24.95 -6.86 -1.18
CA SER A 618 -25.57 -8.19 -1.20
C SER A 618 -26.63 -8.36 -0.11
N GLN A 619 -26.49 -7.69 1.04
CA GLN A 619 -27.40 -7.70 2.16
C GLN A 619 -28.61 -6.75 1.96
N THR A 620 -28.34 -5.56 1.41
CA THR A 620 -29.34 -4.46 1.35
C THR A 620 -29.99 -4.28 -0.02
N GLY A 621 -29.40 -4.87 -1.06
CA GLY A 621 -29.78 -4.63 -2.45
C GLY A 621 -29.30 -3.28 -3.02
N ARG A 622 -28.66 -2.43 -2.23
CA ARG A 622 -28.25 -1.07 -2.58
C ARG A 622 -26.73 -0.90 -2.51
N GLY A 623 -26.16 -0.25 -3.52
CA GLY A 623 -24.79 0.22 -3.49
C GLY A 623 -24.63 1.47 -2.62
N GLN A 624 -23.38 1.85 -2.36
CA GLN A 624 -23.05 3.05 -1.60
C GLN A 624 -21.63 3.53 -1.91
N VAL A 625 -21.29 4.70 -1.40
CA VAL A 625 -19.94 5.25 -1.51
C VAL A 625 -19.06 4.68 -0.40
N ALA A 626 -17.92 4.13 -0.79
CA ALA A 626 -16.83 3.73 0.10
C ALA A 626 -15.65 4.66 -0.11
N ARG A 627 -14.88 4.93 0.95
CA ARG A 627 -13.73 5.84 0.92
C ARG A 627 -12.54 5.33 1.72
N SER A 628 -11.39 5.86 1.38
CA SER A 628 -10.14 5.84 2.13
C SER A 628 -9.34 7.09 1.78
N SER A 629 -8.22 7.32 2.47
CA SER A 629 -7.31 8.41 2.12
C SER A 629 -5.86 8.01 2.30
N LEU A 630 -4.96 8.68 1.55
CA LEU A 630 -3.52 8.50 1.69
C LEU A 630 -3.06 8.76 3.13
N THR A 631 -3.63 9.78 3.78
CA THR A 631 -3.29 10.12 5.17
C THR A 631 -3.71 9.04 6.17
N ALA A 632 -4.90 8.41 5.99
CA ALA A 632 -5.32 7.30 6.83
C ALA A 632 -4.32 6.13 6.77
N ILE A 633 -3.78 5.86 5.58
CA ILE A 633 -2.84 4.76 5.38
C ILE A 633 -1.41 5.14 5.77
N ALA A 634 -1.02 6.41 5.63
CA ALA A 634 0.24 6.91 6.15
C ALA A 634 0.34 6.82 7.68
N GLN A 635 -0.78 6.93 8.40
CA GLN A 635 -0.84 6.63 9.84
C GLN A 635 -0.64 5.14 10.10
N PHE A 636 -1.28 4.28 9.31
CA PHE A 636 -1.25 2.84 9.52
C PHE A 636 0.15 2.25 9.41
N ILE A 637 1.01 2.73 8.50
CA ILE A 637 2.38 2.21 8.42
C ILE A 637 3.22 2.54 9.66
N GLN A 638 2.80 3.51 10.48
CA GLN A 638 3.43 3.87 11.74
C GLN A 638 2.83 3.14 12.96
N LEU A 639 2.00 2.12 12.73
CA LEU A 639 1.24 1.38 13.75
C LEU A 639 2.00 1.07 15.05
N PRO A 640 3.29 0.67 15.05
CA PRO A 640 4.00 0.38 16.29
C PRO A 640 4.13 1.57 17.25
N PHE A 641 4.03 2.78 16.73
CA PHE A 641 4.34 4.03 17.45
C PHE A 641 3.14 4.98 17.55
N PHE A 642 2.12 4.77 16.73
CA PHE A 642 1.06 5.75 16.49
C PHE A 642 -0.01 5.73 17.59
N ALA A 643 0.30 6.28 18.76
CA ALA A 643 -0.66 6.53 19.82
C ALA A 643 -0.19 7.64 20.79
N ASP A 644 -1.14 8.41 21.35
CA ASP A 644 -0.90 9.42 22.38
C ASP A 644 -1.63 9.03 23.67
N HIS A 645 -0.86 8.85 24.75
CA HIS A 645 -1.33 8.51 26.09
C HIS A 645 -1.33 9.71 27.05
N GLY A 646 -1.06 10.93 26.54
CA GLY A 646 -0.94 12.13 27.35
C GLY A 646 0.49 12.46 27.84
N ASP A 647 1.40 11.50 27.84
CA ASP A 647 2.84 11.70 28.06
C ASP A 647 3.53 12.27 26.81
N PRO A 648 4.81 12.69 26.89
CA PRO A 648 5.56 12.98 25.66
C PRO A 648 5.49 11.77 24.72
N ILE A 649 5.03 12.01 23.48
CA ILE A 649 4.92 10.96 22.49
C ILE A 649 6.35 10.53 22.11
N ASP A 650 6.60 9.24 22.17
CA ASP A 650 7.83 8.66 21.64
C ASP A 650 7.74 8.65 20.10
N GLU A 651 8.51 9.53 19.47
CA GLU A 651 8.63 9.55 18.01
C GLU A 651 9.26 8.25 17.47
N GLY A 652 9.82 7.42 18.34
CA GLY A 652 10.46 6.15 18.01
C GLY A 652 11.82 6.32 17.32
N PRO A 653 12.49 5.22 17.01
CA PRO A 653 13.80 5.26 16.34
C PRO A 653 13.64 5.77 14.89
N GLY A 654 14.62 6.57 14.44
CA GLY A 654 14.64 7.12 13.09
C GLY A 654 16.04 7.66 12.73
N GLY A 655 16.17 8.12 11.48
CA GLY A 655 17.39 8.78 11.02
C GLY A 655 18.29 7.93 10.13
N ARG A 656 19.19 8.66 9.45
CA ARG A 656 20.16 8.06 8.54
C ARG A 656 21.12 7.15 9.24
N GLY A 657 21.77 6.63 9.52
CA GLY A 657 22.70 5.82 10.34
C GLY A 657 22.00 4.79 11.24
N LEU A 658 20.67 4.73 11.25
CA LEU A 658 19.95 3.71 11.99
C LEU A 658 20.08 2.36 11.28
N LEU A 659 20.63 1.36 11.98
CA LEU A 659 20.83 0.00 11.47
C LEU A 659 19.95 -1.04 12.17
N GLY A 660 19.14 -0.62 13.15
CA GLY A 660 18.27 -1.51 13.90
C GLY A 660 17.63 -0.84 15.11
N THR A 661 16.76 -1.56 15.81
CA THR A 661 16.09 -1.10 17.04
C THR A 661 16.71 -1.65 18.32
N GLY A 662 17.78 -2.44 18.19
CA GLY A 662 18.49 -3.04 19.32
C GLY A 662 19.42 -4.16 18.88
N PRO A 663 20.24 -4.71 19.81
CA PRO A 663 21.27 -5.68 19.44
C PRO A 663 20.74 -6.97 18.79
N LEU A 664 19.52 -7.40 19.14
CA LEU A 664 18.85 -8.57 18.56
C LEU A 664 17.84 -8.18 17.49
N ASN A 665 17.95 -7.00 16.93
CA ASN A 665 17.14 -6.56 15.80
C ASN A 665 17.93 -5.51 15.01
N HIS A 666 18.95 -5.97 14.26
CA HIS A 666 19.98 -5.08 13.71
C HIS A 666 20.65 -5.64 12.47
N CYS A 667 21.12 -4.74 11.59
CA CYS A 667 21.99 -5.06 10.45
C CYS A 667 23.44 -5.22 10.91
N TYR A 668 24.11 -6.29 10.48
CA TYR A 668 25.50 -6.57 10.81
C TYR A 668 26.30 -6.92 9.55
N GLU A 669 27.59 -6.55 9.55
CA GLU A 669 28.52 -6.90 8.50
C GLU A 669 29.11 -8.31 8.73
N VAL A 670 29.20 -9.10 7.66
CA VAL A 670 29.85 -10.43 7.60
C VAL A 670 30.76 -10.50 6.38
N VAL A 671 31.55 -11.56 6.22
CA VAL A 671 32.53 -11.68 5.13
C VAL A 671 31.87 -11.61 3.73
N ASP A 672 30.70 -12.14 3.58
CA ASP A 672 29.98 -12.29 2.33
C ASP A 672 28.79 -11.32 2.17
N GLY A 673 28.77 -10.22 2.94
CA GLY A 673 27.80 -9.14 2.79
C GLY A 673 27.28 -8.59 4.10
N MET A 674 26.04 -8.08 4.06
CA MET A 674 25.31 -7.61 5.21
C MET A 674 24.20 -8.61 5.59
N VAL A 675 24.03 -8.85 6.87
CA VAL A 675 22.96 -9.71 7.41
C VAL A 675 22.05 -8.92 8.34
N PHE A 676 20.79 -9.33 8.41
CA PHE A 676 19.90 -8.90 9.47
C PHE A 676 19.76 -10.03 10.49
N LEU A 677 19.99 -9.71 11.78
CA LEU A 677 19.83 -10.62 12.90
C LEU A 677 18.59 -10.20 13.68
N ALA A 678 17.69 -11.14 13.97
CA ALA A 678 16.46 -10.89 14.69
C ALA A 678 16.21 -11.89 15.82
N GLY A 679 15.72 -11.38 16.95
CA GLY A 679 15.31 -12.14 18.11
C GLY A 679 14.65 -11.24 19.14
N LEU A 680 13.91 -11.83 20.05
CA LEU A 680 13.36 -11.13 21.21
C LEU A 680 14.43 -11.00 22.31
N PRO A 681 14.32 -10.05 23.26
CA PRO A 681 15.28 -9.88 24.35
C PRO A 681 15.56 -11.17 25.13
N GLU A 682 14.54 -11.99 25.36
CA GLU A 682 14.65 -13.29 26.02
C GLU A 682 15.46 -14.34 25.24
N ASN A 683 15.78 -14.07 23.97
CA ASN A 683 16.59 -14.96 23.14
C ASN A 683 18.10 -14.72 23.32
N TRP A 684 18.52 -13.71 24.08
CA TRP A 684 19.91 -13.41 24.32
C TRP A 684 20.74 -14.59 24.84
N PRO A 685 20.26 -15.40 25.83
CA PRO A 685 21.02 -16.57 26.31
C PRO A 685 21.32 -17.58 25.15
N ALA A 686 20.41 -17.76 24.20
CA ALA A 686 20.62 -18.65 23.07
C ALA A 686 21.67 -18.08 22.10
N LEU A 687 21.61 -16.79 21.79
CA LEU A 687 22.57 -16.12 20.91
C LEU A 687 23.95 -16.07 21.57
N SER A 688 24.05 -15.63 22.83
CA SER A 688 25.31 -15.50 23.56
C SER A 688 26.02 -16.86 23.73
N GLY A 689 25.26 -17.92 23.98
CA GLY A 689 25.76 -19.28 24.02
C GLY A 689 26.31 -19.73 22.67
N ALA A 690 25.56 -19.52 21.59
CA ALA A 690 25.97 -19.89 20.25
C ALA A 690 27.22 -19.12 19.77
N LEU A 691 27.37 -17.84 20.14
CA LEU A 691 28.49 -17.00 19.74
C LEU A 691 29.61 -16.94 20.79
N ALA A 692 29.52 -17.66 21.92
CA ALA A 692 30.43 -17.62 23.07
C ALA A 692 30.62 -16.20 23.65
N LEU A 693 29.56 -15.41 23.70
CA LEU A 693 29.55 -14.07 24.25
C LEU A 693 29.20 -14.08 25.76
N ARG A 694 29.62 -13.04 26.48
CA ARG A 694 29.34 -12.89 27.93
C ARG A 694 28.80 -11.49 28.23
N GLY A 695 28.04 -11.37 29.32
CA GLY A 695 27.43 -10.11 29.76
C GLY A 695 26.16 -9.77 29.02
N GLU A 696 25.84 -8.50 28.96
CA GLU A 696 24.62 -7.99 28.31
C GLU A 696 24.75 -7.94 26.78
N ALA A 697 23.60 -7.90 26.13
CA ALA A 697 23.52 -7.76 24.67
C ALA A 697 23.92 -6.34 24.26
N GLU A 698 24.95 -6.22 23.43
CA GLU A 698 25.44 -4.96 22.87
C GLU A 698 25.74 -5.13 21.38
N VAL A 699 25.46 -4.09 20.60
CA VAL A 699 25.66 -4.11 19.14
C VAL A 699 27.14 -4.40 18.80
N GLU A 700 28.06 -3.69 19.44
CA GLU A 700 29.51 -3.80 19.17
C GLU A 700 30.06 -5.19 19.50
N LYS A 701 29.57 -5.84 20.57
CA LYS A 701 29.96 -7.21 20.92
C LYS A 701 29.51 -8.21 19.88
N ILE A 702 28.26 -8.09 19.42
CA ILE A 702 27.72 -8.96 18.38
C ILE A 702 28.44 -8.71 17.07
N ALA A 703 28.62 -7.46 16.66
CA ALA A 703 29.34 -7.09 15.44
C ALA A 703 30.73 -7.72 15.39
N LYS A 704 31.49 -7.59 16.48
CA LYS A 704 32.83 -8.19 16.58
C LYS A 704 32.80 -9.73 16.49
N ALA A 705 31.75 -10.37 17.03
CA ALA A 705 31.63 -11.83 16.97
C ALA A 705 31.21 -12.33 15.58
N LEU A 706 30.51 -11.52 14.80
CA LEU A 706 30.08 -11.86 13.44
C LEU A 706 31.16 -11.52 12.40
N GLN A 707 32.03 -10.54 12.70
CA GLN A 707 33.11 -10.12 11.82
C GLN A 707 34.02 -11.30 11.46
N GLY A 708 34.31 -11.48 10.18
CA GLY A 708 35.16 -12.57 9.68
C GLY A 708 34.45 -13.91 9.55
N GLN A 709 33.17 -14.02 9.83
CA GLN A 709 32.36 -15.23 9.58
C GLN A 709 31.51 -15.06 8.32
N SER A 710 31.21 -16.15 7.62
CA SER A 710 30.29 -16.15 6.50
C SER A 710 28.84 -16.33 6.98
N TYR A 711 27.88 -15.82 6.21
CA TYR A 711 26.46 -16.06 6.48
C TYR A 711 26.13 -17.55 6.64
N ALA A 712 26.66 -18.41 5.76
CA ALA A 712 26.38 -19.85 5.81
C ALA A 712 26.87 -20.49 7.14
N ALA A 713 28.04 -20.10 7.63
CA ALA A 713 28.59 -20.60 8.91
C ALA A 713 27.73 -20.12 10.09
N LEU A 714 27.30 -18.85 10.06
CA LEU A 714 26.44 -18.27 11.11
C LEU A 714 25.04 -18.90 11.10
N ALA A 715 24.42 -19.08 9.95
CA ALA A 715 23.12 -19.70 9.82
C ALA A 715 23.15 -21.16 10.35
N ALA A 716 24.20 -21.93 10.04
CA ALA A 716 24.38 -23.27 10.58
C ALA A 716 24.56 -23.25 12.11
N ARG A 717 25.34 -22.30 12.63
CA ARG A 717 25.62 -22.16 14.08
C ARG A 717 24.40 -21.73 14.90
N LEU A 718 23.53 -20.90 14.30
CA LEU A 718 22.29 -20.42 14.92
C LEU A 718 21.10 -21.37 14.66
N SER A 719 21.27 -22.37 13.81
CA SER A 719 20.26 -23.40 13.54
C SER A 719 19.79 -24.06 14.85
N GLY A 720 18.45 -24.14 15.01
CA GLY A 720 17.85 -24.68 16.22
C GLY A 720 17.72 -23.71 17.40
N THR A 721 18.33 -22.50 17.31
CA THR A 721 18.11 -21.44 18.30
C THR A 721 16.77 -20.74 18.06
N THR A 722 16.42 -19.80 18.95
CA THR A 722 15.24 -18.92 18.78
C THR A 722 15.55 -17.62 18.05
N VAL A 723 16.81 -17.39 17.71
CA VAL A 723 17.27 -16.24 16.91
C VAL A 723 17.29 -16.60 15.43
N GLU A 724 17.03 -15.65 14.55
CA GLU A 724 17.08 -15.82 13.10
C GLU A 724 18.08 -14.85 12.47
N ILE A 725 18.70 -15.27 11.37
CA ILE A 725 19.62 -14.46 10.59
C ILE A 725 19.39 -14.68 9.09
N THR A 726 19.46 -13.61 8.30
CA THR A 726 19.35 -13.71 6.83
C THR A 726 20.23 -12.65 6.15
N LEU A 727 20.66 -12.93 4.91
CA LEU A 727 21.31 -11.92 4.08
C LEU A 727 20.34 -10.80 3.73
N ILE A 728 20.83 -9.58 3.77
CA ILE A 728 20.13 -8.41 3.25
C ILE A 728 20.31 -8.40 1.73
N ARG A 729 19.19 -8.51 1.01
CA ARG A 729 19.14 -8.68 -0.42
C ARG A 729 18.68 -7.39 -1.10
N SER A 730 19.21 -7.11 -2.29
CA SER A 730 18.65 -6.09 -3.17
C SER A 730 17.51 -6.62 -4.04
N GLY A 731 16.62 -5.74 -4.49
CA GLY A 731 15.58 -6.11 -5.45
C GLY A 731 16.14 -6.64 -6.77
N ALA A 732 17.33 -6.19 -7.18
CA ALA A 732 18.01 -6.67 -8.37
C ALA A 732 18.47 -8.13 -8.23
N GLU A 733 19.05 -8.51 -7.08
CA GLU A 733 19.45 -9.89 -6.79
C GLU A 733 18.24 -10.83 -6.74
N ILE A 734 17.17 -10.42 -6.06
CA ILE A 734 15.94 -11.21 -5.99
C ILE A 734 15.34 -11.39 -7.38
N ARG A 735 15.29 -10.33 -8.17
CA ARG A 735 14.82 -10.38 -9.56
C ARG A 735 15.61 -11.36 -10.43
N CYS A 736 16.94 -11.40 -10.31
CA CYS A 736 17.76 -12.35 -11.06
C CYS A 736 17.52 -13.81 -10.65
N GLU A 737 17.35 -14.10 -9.37
CA GLU A 737 17.14 -15.47 -8.88
C GLU A 737 15.72 -16.00 -9.11
N ASP A 738 14.72 -15.13 -8.92
CA ASP A 738 13.31 -15.50 -8.93
C ASP A 738 12.62 -15.18 -10.27
N LEU A 739 13.41 -14.93 -11.34
CA LEU A 739 12.90 -14.59 -12.67
C LEU A 739 12.35 -15.83 -13.41
N VAL A 740 11.18 -15.63 -14.02
CA VAL A 740 10.67 -16.48 -15.11
C VAL A 740 10.60 -15.64 -16.38
N SER A 741 11.26 -16.08 -17.44
CA SER A 741 11.19 -15.47 -18.76
C SER A 741 10.12 -16.14 -19.61
N ASP A 742 9.54 -15.38 -20.53
CA ASP A 742 8.70 -15.84 -21.64
C ASP A 742 7.42 -16.60 -21.24
N ILE A 743 6.73 -16.07 -20.21
CA ILE A 743 5.39 -16.56 -19.84
C ILE A 743 4.35 -15.85 -20.70
N SER A 744 3.58 -16.61 -21.48
CA SER A 744 2.48 -16.10 -22.29
C SER A 744 1.24 -15.78 -21.42
N PRO A 745 0.39 -14.80 -21.84
CA PRO A 745 -0.90 -14.60 -21.23
C PRO A 745 -1.74 -15.90 -21.29
N GLY A 746 -2.25 -16.34 -20.14
CA GLY A 746 -3.01 -17.59 -20.03
C GLY A 746 -2.25 -18.78 -19.46
N ASP A 747 -0.92 -18.68 -19.34
CA ASP A 747 -0.13 -19.70 -18.61
C ASP A 747 -0.51 -19.74 -17.12
N ALA A 748 -0.28 -20.87 -16.48
CA ALA A 748 -0.45 -21.02 -15.05
C ALA A 748 0.44 -20.02 -14.29
N PHE A 749 0.02 -19.62 -13.10
CA PHE A 749 0.87 -18.83 -12.21
C PHE A 749 2.23 -19.54 -12.01
N PRO A 750 3.35 -18.79 -12.05
CA PRO A 750 4.63 -19.38 -11.73
C PRO A 750 4.63 -19.91 -10.29
N PRO A 751 5.45 -20.93 -9.99
CA PRO A 751 5.58 -21.45 -8.64
C PRO A 751 6.01 -20.33 -7.68
N ALA A 752 5.68 -20.47 -6.41
CA ALA A 752 5.96 -19.49 -5.38
C ALA A 752 7.46 -19.13 -5.20
N SER A 753 8.36 -19.88 -5.78
CA SER A 753 9.79 -19.56 -5.87
C SER A 753 10.14 -18.61 -7.01
N LYS A 754 9.18 -18.23 -7.88
CA LYS A 754 9.39 -17.34 -9.03
C LYS A 754 8.48 -16.12 -8.90
N ARG A 755 9.07 -15.03 -8.45
CA ARG A 755 8.38 -13.78 -8.09
C ARG A 755 8.41 -12.71 -9.17
N PHE A 756 9.25 -12.86 -10.19
CA PHE A 756 9.37 -11.90 -11.28
C PHE A 756 9.05 -12.55 -12.62
N ILE A 757 8.35 -11.80 -13.46
CA ILE A 757 7.95 -12.18 -14.81
C ILE A 757 8.59 -11.21 -15.78
N ARG A 758 9.25 -11.73 -16.81
CA ARG A 758 9.69 -10.95 -17.98
C ARG A 758 8.72 -11.19 -19.13
N GLU A 759 8.16 -10.12 -19.62
CA GLU A 759 7.26 -10.10 -20.77
C GLU A 759 8.01 -9.49 -21.96
N THR A 760 8.39 -10.32 -22.94
CA THR A 760 9.17 -9.89 -24.10
C THR A 760 8.31 -9.14 -25.12
N ASP A 761 7.03 -9.53 -25.28
CA ASP A 761 6.05 -8.94 -26.19
C ASP A 761 5.10 -7.97 -25.47
N HIS A 762 5.63 -7.17 -24.57
CA HIS A 762 4.79 -6.22 -23.83
C HIS A 762 4.21 -5.15 -24.78
N PRO A 763 2.95 -4.71 -24.60
CA PRO A 763 2.33 -3.66 -25.45
C PRO A 763 3.12 -2.36 -25.53
N LEU A 764 3.98 -2.08 -24.56
CA LEU A 764 4.92 -0.95 -24.56
C LEU A 764 5.86 -0.94 -25.79
N GLY A 765 6.05 -2.11 -26.45
CA GLY A 765 7.02 -2.30 -27.53
C GLY A 765 8.45 -2.54 -27.04
N ARG A 766 8.63 -2.79 -25.74
CA ARG A 766 9.90 -3.09 -25.07
C ARG A 766 9.69 -4.21 -24.06
N PRO A 767 10.69 -5.09 -23.82
CA PRO A 767 10.57 -6.07 -22.76
C PRO A 767 10.43 -5.41 -21.38
N VAL A 768 9.49 -5.91 -20.58
CA VAL A 768 9.23 -5.44 -19.22
C VAL A 768 9.42 -6.59 -18.24
N THR A 769 10.18 -6.37 -17.18
CA THR A 769 10.27 -7.29 -16.05
C THR A 769 9.54 -6.67 -14.85
N GLN A 770 8.61 -7.40 -14.25
CA GLN A 770 7.82 -6.93 -13.12
C GLN A 770 7.53 -8.05 -12.11
N VAL A 771 7.12 -7.65 -10.90
CA VAL A 771 6.72 -8.59 -9.86
C VAL A 771 5.44 -9.32 -10.28
N ALA A 772 5.45 -10.63 -10.15
CA ALA A 772 4.25 -11.45 -10.33
C ALA A 772 3.21 -11.13 -9.24
N PRO A 773 1.91 -11.02 -9.59
CA PRO A 773 0.86 -10.75 -8.62
C PRO A 773 0.55 -12.00 -7.79
N SER A 774 1.38 -12.33 -6.82
CA SER A 774 1.39 -13.59 -6.05
C SER A 774 1.12 -13.44 -4.56
N ALA A 775 0.84 -12.21 -4.07
CA ALA A 775 0.62 -11.97 -2.64
C ALA A 775 -0.62 -12.72 -2.09
N ILE A 776 -1.66 -12.90 -2.90
CA ILE A 776 -2.87 -13.64 -2.49
C ILE A 776 -2.93 -14.96 -3.24
N ARG A 777 -2.98 -16.07 -2.50
CA ARG A 777 -3.17 -17.42 -3.02
C ARG A 777 -4.38 -18.07 -2.37
N THR A 778 -5.11 -18.87 -3.12
CA THR A 778 -6.37 -19.52 -2.68
C THR A 778 -6.39 -20.99 -3.05
N CYS A 779 -7.10 -21.81 -2.25
CA CYS A 779 -7.23 -23.24 -2.51
C CYS A 779 -8.48 -23.60 -3.33
N MET A 780 -9.58 -22.88 -3.12
CA MET A 780 -10.87 -23.22 -3.75
C MET A 780 -11.19 -22.29 -4.91
N SER A 781 -10.90 -21.01 -4.79
CA SER A 781 -11.17 -20.01 -5.80
C SER A 781 -9.99 -19.85 -6.76
N GLN A 782 -10.27 -19.36 -7.96
CA GLN A 782 -9.21 -19.06 -8.92
C GLN A 782 -8.72 -17.60 -8.75
N VAL A 783 -7.44 -17.40 -9.00
CA VAL A 783 -6.84 -16.07 -9.15
C VAL A 783 -6.29 -15.98 -10.57
N ARG A 784 -6.70 -14.94 -11.28
CA ARG A 784 -6.29 -14.73 -12.68
C ARG A 784 -4.91 -14.10 -12.73
N ARG A 785 -4.05 -14.58 -13.63
CA ARG A 785 -2.91 -13.79 -14.07
C ARG A 785 -3.45 -12.65 -14.95
N PRO A 786 -3.26 -11.37 -14.56
CA PRO A 786 -3.73 -10.26 -15.38
C PRO A 786 -2.91 -10.19 -16.68
N THR A 787 -3.55 -9.75 -17.75
CA THR A 787 -2.86 -9.37 -18.98
C THR A 787 -1.96 -8.16 -18.74
N PRO A 788 -0.88 -7.97 -19.51
CA PRO A 788 -0.13 -6.71 -19.51
C PRO A 788 -1.06 -5.50 -19.70
N ALA A 789 -0.64 -4.35 -19.21
CA ALA A 789 -1.36 -3.10 -19.43
C ALA A 789 -1.48 -2.81 -20.93
N GLU A 790 -2.69 -2.53 -21.38
CA GLU A 790 -2.92 -2.10 -22.77
C GLU A 790 -2.31 -0.73 -23.04
N LYS A 791 -1.99 -0.43 -24.28
CA LYS A 791 -1.73 0.96 -24.68
C LYS A 791 -2.97 1.80 -24.45
N PHE A 792 -2.79 3.00 -23.93
CA PHE A 792 -3.91 3.90 -23.71
C PHE A 792 -4.70 4.14 -25.00
N GLY A 793 -6.01 3.89 -24.93
CA GLY A 793 -6.94 4.00 -26.04
C GLY A 793 -7.16 2.73 -26.86
N HIS A 794 -6.36 1.68 -26.63
CA HIS A 794 -6.42 0.45 -27.43
C HIS A 794 -7.84 -0.14 -27.54
N SER A 795 -8.58 -0.16 -26.46
CA SER A 795 -9.93 -0.73 -26.39
C SER A 795 -11.05 0.29 -26.62
N THR A 796 -10.76 1.56 -26.95
CA THR A 796 -11.79 2.61 -27.10
C THR A 796 -12.93 2.19 -28.06
N ARG A 797 -12.59 1.73 -29.26
CA ARG A 797 -13.58 1.37 -30.29
C ARG A 797 -14.34 0.08 -29.97
N SER A 798 -13.67 -0.92 -29.41
CA SER A 798 -14.30 -2.20 -29.05
C SER A 798 -15.30 -2.01 -27.91
N VAL A 799 -14.94 -1.24 -26.89
CA VAL A 799 -15.85 -0.91 -25.78
C VAL A 799 -17.09 -0.18 -26.27
N LEU A 800 -16.95 0.82 -27.13
CA LEU A 800 -18.12 1.54 -27.70
C LEU A 800 -19.05 0.63 -28.51
N LYS A 801 -18.48 -0.28 -29.30
CA LYS A 801 -19.29 -1.27 -30.06
C LYS A 801 -20.09 -2.18 -29.14
N GLU A 802 -19.52 -2.63 -28.01
CA GLU A 802 -20.21 -3.44 -27.00
C GLU A 802 -21.40 -2.69 -26.39
N TYR A 803 -21.31 -1.36 -26.27
CA TYR A 803 -22.41 -0.50 -25.81
C TYR A 803 -23.35 -0.08 -26.96
N GLY A 804 -23.23 -0.71 -28.18
CA GLY A 804 -24.16 -0.56 -29.28
C GLY A 804 -23.98 0.68 -30.15
N TYR A 805 -22.81 1.33 -30.08
CA TYR A 805 -22.49 2.44 -31.01
C TYR A 805 -22.07 1.89 -32.38
N SER A 806 -22.65 2.43 -33.47
CA SER A 806 -22.27 2.02 -34.84
C SER A 806 -20.87 2.55 -35.19
N THR A 807 -20.26 1.94 -36.21
CA THR A 807 -18.93 2.38 -36.68
C THR A 807 -18.96 3.85 -37.12
N GLU A 808 -20.02 4.30 -37.78
CA GLU A 808 -20.19 5.69 -38.26
C GLU A 808 -20.22 6.67 -37.08
N VAL A 809 -20.95 6.33 -36.02
CA VAL A 809 -20.99 7.17 -34.80
C VAL A 809 -19.62 7.22 -34.12
N ILE A 810 -18.92 6.10 -34.05
CA ILE A 810 -17.58 6.02 -33.47
C ILE A 810 -16.59 6.89 -34.27
N GLU A 811 -16.64 6.86 -35.62
CA GLU A 811 -15.81 7.73 -36.45
C GLU A 811 -16.11 9.22 -36.22
N THR A 812 -17.39 9.56 -36.09
CA THR A 812 -17.81 10.95 -35.81
C THR A 812 -17.26 11.41 -34.45
N LEU A 813 -17.40 10.59 -33.40
CA LEU A 813 -16.88 10.90 -32.07
C LEU A 813 -15.34 11.08 -32.07
N ALA A 814 -14.63 10.30 -32.88
CA ALA A 814 -13.19 10.43 -33.04
C ALA A 814 -12.81 11.71 -33.81
N ALA A 815 -13.52 12.03 -34.90
CA ALA A 815 -13.31 13.25 -35.68
C ALA A 815 -13.57 14.52 -34.86
N ASP A 816 -14.58 14.49 -33.97
CA ASP A 816 -14.92 15.57 -33.04
C ASP A 816 -13.96 15.66 -31.83
N GLY A 817 -13.00 14.73 -31.71
CA GLY A 817 -12.04 14.69 -30.61
C GLY A 817 -12.63 14.31 -29.24
N ILE A 818 -13.81 13.68 -29.24
CA ILE A 818 -14.49 13.20 -28.01
C ILE A 818 -13.86 11.91 -27.52
N ILE A 819 -13.37 11.08 -28.43
CA ILE A 819 -12.63 9.85 -28.18
C ILE A 819 -11.31 9.83 -28.94
N SER A 820 -10.38 8.99 -28.51
CA SER A 820 -9.12 8.74 -29.23
C SER A 820 -8.68 7.28 -29.05
N ASP A 821 -7.88 6.79 -30.01
CA ASP A 821 -7.25 5.47 -29.93
C ASP A 821 -5.82 5.53 -29.38
N LYS A 822 -5.27 6.73 -29.18
CA LYS A 822 -3.88 6.97 -28.72
C LYS A 822 -3.69 8.40 -28.22
N TRP A 823 -2.65 8.61 -27.40
CA TRP A 823 -2.22 9.94 -26.98
C TRP A 823 -1.16 10.55 -27.91
N SER A 824 -0.29 9.71 -28.47
CA SER A 824 0.82 10.11 -29.33
C SER A 824 1.19 8.99 -30.31
N GLU A 825 1.93 9.32 -31.37
CA GLU A 825 2.41 8.33 -32.34
C GLU A 825 3.46 7.41 -31.72
N ALA A 826 4.44 7.97 -31.01
CA ALA A 826 5.38 7.22 -30.19
C ALA A 826 4.77 7.03 -28.80
N TYR A 827 4.32 5.81 -28.47
CA TYR A 827 3.59 5.54 -27.21
C TYR A 827 4.36 5.99 -25.99
N LEU A 828 5.66 5.63 -25.89
CA LEU A 828 6.60 6.15 -24.90
C LEU A 828 7.69 6.93 -25.67
N PRO A 829 7.54 8.28 -25.83
CA PRO A 829 8.52 9.06 -26.57
C PRO A 829 9.91 9.05 -25.90
N ASP A 830 10.95 9.08 -26.71
CA ASP A 830 12.35 9.18 -26.29
C ASP A 830 12.77 10.60 -25.87
#